data_1511251f985696fd40fe7b1f1c8c0c6a
#
_entry.id   1511251f985696fd40fe7b1f1c8c0c6a
#
_cell.length_a   1.000
_cell.length_b   1.000
_cell.length_c   1.000
_cell.angle_alpha   90.00
_cell.angle_beta   90.00
_cell.angle_gamma   90.00
#
_symmetry.space_group_name_H-M   'P 1'
#
loop_
_entity.id
_entity.type
_entity.pdbx_description
1 polymer ?
#
loop_
_entity_poly.entity_id
_entity_poly.type
_entity_poly.pdbx_seq_one_letter_code
_entity_poly.pdbx_strand_id
1 'polypeptide(L)'
;IQSRLIPSFLALSVISALYSPLQAAWVINDSDNSQNNNNHIDATISSNITLNNKNTAIFTDRNGQQLGQLTINEGVTIQVNKANGKGIEINTGSNGTAVNNITNNGHIHTKGTGISINNRSSAETITIGANGSITSAGGNAIYVGNSSRVNHIDIQGATTGSGGIINLGTIGVQTTTQPNGIKVTGSIISNNNRATALTNHDTIYGGINIENGGTLTGGSQGVNGRFYVAIHNNGGTINGGIKVGQGSTLNGGIMNYASGWGAHSTLNGGIEVAGTINGTNIGIQNSFGTINGDVKITETGSMTGNIWNQTTINGKVEIKGTLTGEIRNRNNNSQSMITGGIIVSGGTITNGIKNEGTIQQNIKVENGGKLQGQGIFNQGKVEGNVQIQSSNVTNIQNTGTVTQKIELTQNSTIQGSITNTNKINGIDITNSQIGGNIVNSGSNASTGAINITNLSNVGGSIINQNGATFTNSITLDQSSKLGGISNTQGSTMSGTLTLNGEVGTIYNAGQFDSTLTLSNKVGQINNAEGGTISNDITINQNGSVGTLANAGTMQNITIQQQGKVENITNSGTMQAITNNATTGTLTLTNSGGTIDKITNGTGATATIRNQGKITNGIINDGGTLTVFNDFRKDESAANGYHTIGEIGKTANGVHIENKNNGKLHLDAWYFNKEDYATAEERKNNALLVDGNYAGITLGDVFVNTQGLDVDKTYNANTFIADKDGNMVGDKINNGQGIDVNKLHSVSGIYKFENFGGKGEYRAIINRDELSGKSLAQSIIYSQRVRNVNLSRILREATTQVFVSGKESETNANGKSLSQLEQLHTNHRDENSQNHTFVIPYYQNFSADLGNNAKLKSNSSGMLIAT
;
A
#
# COMPACT_ATOMS: atom_id res chain seq x y z
N ILE A 1 89.19 -68.94 -9.51
CA ILE A 1 88.45 -67.78 -9.20
C ILE A 1 87.06 -67.91 -9.88
N GLN A 2 86.37 -68.99 -9.72
CA GLN A 2 85.03 -69.17 -10.16
C GLN A 2 84.32 -70.23 -9.29
N SER A 3 83.88 -69.98 -8.10
CA SER A 3 82.94 -70.82 -7.43
C SER A 3 82.39 -70.31 -6.10
N ARG A 4 82.37 -69.06 -5.78
CA ARG A 4 81.80 -68.55 -4.50
C ARG A 4 80.87 -67.36 -4.54
N LEU A 5 80.18 -67.08 -5.63
CA LEU A 5 79.24 -65.97 -5.73
C LEU A 5 77.79 -66.31 -6.04
N ILE A 6 77.39 -67.59 -6.02
CA ILE A 6 76.05 -68.03 -6.38
C ILE A 6 75.12 -68.27 -5.20
N PRO A 7 75.56 -68.52 -3.94
CA PRO A 7 74.61 -68.72 -2.86
C PRO A 7 74.02 -67.43 -2.25
N SER A 8 74.69 -66.24 -2.51
CA SER A 8 74.23 -64.95 -1.90
C SER A 8 73.15 -64.28 -2.68
N PHE A 9 73.01 -64.54 -4.01
CA PHE A 9 71.97 -63.99 -4.80
C PHE A 9 70.59 -64.67 -4.69
N LEU A 10 70.64 -66.04 -4.36
CA LEU A 10 69.40 -66.78 -4.18
C LEU A 10 68.77 -66.50 -2.81
N ALA A 11 69.59 -66.25 -1.79
CA ALA A 11 69.12 -65.90 -0.47
C ALA A 11 68.56 -64.45 -0.40
N LEU A 12 69.07 -63.54 -1.22
CA LEU A 12 68.55 -62.18 -1.30
C LEU A 12 67.23 -62.03 -2.11
N SER A 13 67.07 -62.90 -3.10
CA SER A 13 65.81 -62.94 -3.90
C SER A 13 64.68 -63.63 -3.14
N VAL A 14 65.03 -64.67 -2.30
CA VAL A 14 64.07 -65.35 -1.47
C VAL A 14 63.66 -64.51 -0.24
N ILE A 15 64.60 -63.71 0.30
CA ILE A 15 64.27 -62.81 1.40
C ILE A 15 63.52 -61.58 0.92
N SER A 16 63.74 -61.09 -0.29
CA SER A 16 62.94 -60.04 -0.86
C SER A 16 61.49 -60.46 -1.25
N ALA A 17 61.33 -61.79 -1.54
CA ALA A 17 60.04 -62.38 -1.77
C ALA A 17 59.24 -62.68 -0.49
N LEU A 18 59.97 -62.77 0.67
CA LEU A 18 59.32 -62.99 1.98
C LEU A 18 59.05 -61.73 2.78
N TYR A 19 59.46 -60.56 2.32
CA TYR A 19 59.20 -59.26 2.90
C TYR A 19 58.55 -58.26 1.92
N SER A 20 57.76 -58.69 0.94
CA SER A 20 56.83 -57.77 0.34
C SER A 20 55.82 -57.30 1.41
N PRO A 21 55.78 -56.06 1.72
CA PRO A 21 54.75 -55.56 2.64
C PRO A 21 53.41 -56.06 2.09
N LEU A 22 52.68 -56.78 2.94
CA LEU A 22 51.28 -57.16 2.62
C LEU A 22 50.53 -55.92 2.19
N GLN A 23 50.37 -55.68 0.87
CA GLN A 23 49.65 -54.53 0.31
C GLN A 23 48.16 -54.66 0.62
N ALA A 24 47.50 -53.54 0.89
CA ALA A 24 46.05 -53.50 1.00
C ALA A 24 45.42 -53.96 -0.32
N ALA A 25 44.33 -54.67 -0.24
CA ALA A 25 43.64 -55.17 -1.41
C ALA A 25 42.13 -54.90 -1.36
N TRP A 26 41.52 -54.75 -2.53
CA TRP A 26 40.09 -54.89 -2.65
C TRP A 26 39.66 -56.34 -2.42
N VAL A 27 38.77 -56.55 -1.50
CA VAL A 27 38.17 -57.85 -1.26
C VAL A 27 36.80 -57.90 -1.94
N ILE A 28 36.64 -58.89 -2.83
CA ILE A 28 35.44 -59.04 -3.64
C ILE A 28 34.74 -60.33 -3.22
N ASN A 29 33.54 -60.22 -2.71
CA ASN A 29 32.66 -61.36 -2.47
C ASN A 29 31.87 -61.61 -3.77
N ASP A 30 32.26 -62.68 -4.51
CA ASP A 30 31.61 -62.99 -5.82
C ASP A 30 30.43 -63.99 -5.63
N SER A 31 30.30 -64.60 -4.48
CA SER A 31 29.18 -65.43 -4.02
C SER A 31 29.09 -65.51 -2.50
N ASP A 32 27.99 -66.05 -1.95
CA ASP A 32 27.79 -66.18 -0.48
C ASP A 32 28.82 -67.03 0.21
N ASN A 33 29.47 -67.92 -0.51
CA ASN A 33 30.41 -68.91 0.03
C ASN A 33 31.87 -68.68 -0.39
N SER A 34 32.21 -67.79 -1.26
CA SER A 34 33.56 -67.55 -1.73
C SER A 34 34.05 -66.15 -1.37
N GLN A 35 35.36 -66.06 -1.00
CA GLN A 35 36.08 -64.78 -0.98
C GLN A 35 37.16 -64.86 -2.02
N ASN A 36 37.16 -64.07 -3.01
CA ASN A 36 38.21 -63.95 -4.00
C ASN A 36 39.22 -62.91 -3.50
N ASN A 37 40.27 -63.40 -2.75
CA ASN A 37 41.32 -62.55 -2.23
C ASN A 37 42.36 -62.31 -3.32
N ASN A 38 42.01 -61.62 -4.41
CA ASN A 38 42.96 -61.12 -5.38
C ASN A 38 43.59 -59.87 -4.77
N ASN A 39 44.88 -59.87 -4.46
CA ASN A 39 45.65 -58.74 -3.98
C ASN A 39 45.77 -57.64 -5.10
N HIS A 40 44.74 -56.98 -5.42
CA HIS A 40 44.72 -55.92 -6.46
C HIS A 40 44.73 -54.57 -5.81
N ILE A 41 45.73 -53.75 -6.13
CA ILE A 41 45.76 -52.30 -5.82
C ILE A 41 44.65 -51.65 -6.60
N ASP A 42 44.45 -52.00 -7.88
CA ASP A 42 43.33 -51.62 -8.74
C ASP A 42 42.40 -52.82 -8.95
N ALA A 43 41.11 -52.62 -8.99
CA ALA A 43 40.11 -53.65 -9.25
C ALA A 43 39.08 -53.20 -10.32
N THR A 44 38.80 -54.14 -11.24
CA THR A 44 37.76 -53.97 -12.25
C THR A 44 36.75 -55.11 -12.13
N ILE A 45 35.50 -54.78 -11.90
CA ILE A 45 34.40 -55.74 -11.82
C ILE A 45 33.74 -55.84 -13.19
N SER A 46 33.88 -57.01 -13.81
CA SER A 46 33.39 -57.28 -15.17
C SER A 46 32.28 -58.35 -15.22
N SER A 47 31.90 -58.92 -14.07
CA SER A 47 30.82 -59.90 -13.95
C SER A 47 29.88 -59.58 -12.79
N ASN A 48 28.65 -60.09 -12.88
CA ASN A 48 27.61 -59.86 -11.88
C ASN A 48 27.95 -60.50 -10.55
N ILE A 49 27.60 -59.81 -9.45
CA ILE A 49 27.75 -60.34 -8.08
C ILE A 49 26.38 -60.37 -7.43
N THR A 50 26.00 -61.53 -6.86
CA THR A 50 24.74 -61.66 -6.09
C THR A 50 25.03 -62.27 -4.73
N LEU A 51 24.70 -61.49 -3.68
CA LEU A 51 24.87 -61.94 -2.29
C LEU A 51 23.53 -61.97 -1.57
N ASN A 52 23.23 -63.12 -0.90
CA ASN A 52 22.00 -63.22 -0.10
C ASN A 52 22.32 -63.20 1.41
N ASN A 53 23.47 -63.73 1.82
CA ASN A 53 23.82 -63.91 3.24
C ASN A 53 24.99 -63.03 3.71
N LYS A 54 25.86 -62.55 2.81
CA LYS A 54 27.00 -61.70 3.17
C LYS A 54 26.57 -60.25 3.27
N ASN A 55 27.27 -59.46 4.13
CA ASN A 55 26.93 -58.04 4.42
C ASN A 55 27.46 -57.07 3.36
N THR A 56 28.53 -57.36 2.65
CA THR A 56 29.20 -56.43 1.77
C THR A 56 29.74 -57.14 0.54
N ALA A 57 29.50 -56.60 -0.66
CA ALA A 57 30.00 -57.19 -1.89
C ALA A 57 31.48 -56.87 -2.11
N ILE A 58 31.88 -55.62 -1.95
CA ILE A 58 33.24 -55.14 -2.18
C ILE A 58 33.67 -54.34 -0.95
N PHE A 59 34.79 -54.69 -0.36
CA PHE A 59 35.32 -54.01 0.81
C PHE A 59 36.86 -53.98 0.83
N THR A 60 37.46 -53.19 1.74
CA THR A 60 38.90 -53.13 1.96
C THR A 60 39.27 -54.00 3.13
N ASP A 61 40.39 -54.73 3.05
CA ASP A 61 40.82 -55.76 4.05
C ASP A 61 41.87 -55.27 5.08
N ARG A 62 42.49 -54.08 4.89
CA ARG A 62 43.61 -53.61 5.73
C ARG A 62 43.58 -52.09 6.03
N ASN A 63 44.12 -51.78 7.21
CA ASN A 63 44.29 -50.46 7.76
C ASN A 63 45.45 -49.66 7.17
N GLY A 64 45.28 -48.38 6.92
CA GLY A 64 46.36 -47.37 6.78
C GLY A 64 47.12 -47.41 5.47
N GLN A 65 46.61 -48.07 4.41
CA GLN A 65 47.25 -48.13 3.10
C GLN A 65 46.43 -47.46 1.99
N GLN A 66 47.13 -47.05 0.94
CA GLN A 66 46.53 -46.49 -0.24
C GLN A 66 46.18 -47.57 -1.26
N LEU A 67 44.94 -47.61 -1.69
CA LEU A 67 44.46 -48.41 -2.80
C LEU A 67 44.35 -47.56 -4.08
N GLY A 68 44.46 -48.18 -5.22
CA GLY A 68 44.22 -47.55 -6.50
C GLY A 68 42.73 -47.41 -6.79
N GLN A 69 42.36 -47.64 -8.02
CA GLN A 69 40.98 -47.41 -8.44
C GLN A 69 40.12 -48.71 -8.41
N LEU A 70 38.84 -48.51 -8.14
CA LEU A 70 37.82 -49.54 -8.32
C LEU A 70 36.89 -49.14 -9.46
N THR A 71 36.74 -49.98 -10.49
CA THR A 71 35.83 -49.73 -11.59
C THR A 71 34.82 -50.87 -11.69
N ILE A 72 33.53 -50.55 -11.72
CA ILE A 72 32.44 -51.46 -12.08
C ILE A 72 32.08 -51.16 -13.51
N ASN A 73 32.22 -52.13 -14.38
CA ASN A 73 31.95 -51.96 -15.83
C ASN A 73 30.47 -51.79 -16.13
N GLU A 74 30.19 -51.22 -17.26
CA GLU A 74 28.84 -51.09 -17.81
C GLU A 74 28.18 -52.49 -17.96
N GLY A 75 26.89 -52.57 -17.67
CA GLY A 75 26.10 -53.81 -17.72
C GLY A 75 26.34 -54.77 -16.54
N VAL A 76 27.32 -54.53 -15.66
CA VAL A 76 27.54 -55.35 -14.47
C VAL A 76 26.54 -54.97 -13.37
N THR A 77 25.96 -55.99 -12.71
CA THR A 77 25.06 -55.81 -11.57
C THR A 77 25.66 -56.38 -10.29
N ILE A 78 25.74 -55.54 -9.27
CA ILE A 78 26.07 -55.96 -7.90
C ILE A 78 24.77 -55.99 -7.09
N GLN A 79 24.29 -57.17 -6.69
CA GLN A 79 23.06 -57.35 -5.95
C GLN A 79 23.40 -57.87 -4.53
N VAL A 80 23.00 -57.08 -3.49
CA VAL A 80 23.12 -57.47 -2.08
C VAL A 80 21.75 -57.54 -1.43
N ASN A 81 21.26 -58.77 -1.23
CA ASN A 81 19.90 -59.04 -0.74
C ASN A 81 19.76 -59.03 0.78
N LYS A 82 20.86 -59.06 1.51
CA LYS A 82 20.85 -59.07 2.97
C LYS A 82 20.39 -57.76 3.55
N ALA A 83 19.58 -57.77 4.59
CA ALA A 83 19.19 -56.58 5.32
C ALA A 83 20.45 -55.79 5.78
N ASN A 84 20.47 -54.47 5.59
CA ASN A 84 21.61 -53.58 5.85
C ASN A 84 22.88 -53.91 5.03
N GLY A 85 22.79 -54.76 4.00
CA GLY A 85 23.91 -55.11 3.13
C GLY A 85 24.40 -53.93 2.29
N LYS A 86 25.71 -53.86 2.06
CA LYS A 86 26.40 -52.80 1.37
C LYS A 86 26.95 -53.26 0.04
N GLY A 87 26.92 -52.37 -0.96
CA GLY A 87 27.58 -52.62 -2.23
C GLY A 87 29.09 -52.51 -2.11
N ILE A 88 29.58 -51.34 -1.74
CA ILE A 88 30.99 -51.02 -1.54
C ILE A 88 31.18 -50.45 -0.13
N GLU A 89 32.15 -50.94 0.61
CA GLU A 89 32.51 -50.42 1.93
C GLU A 89 34.03 -50.20 2.06
N ILE A 90 34.42 -48.97 2.32
CA ILE A 90 35.75 -48.59 2.71
C ILE A 90 35.74 -48.38 4.23
N ASN A 91 36.19 -49.40 4.97
CA ASN A 91 36.07 -49.44 6.43
C ASN A 91 37.10 -50.35 7.02
N THR A 92 38.27 -49.88 7.33
CA THR A 92 39.32 -50.69 7.91
C THR A 92 39.87 -50.10 9.20
N GLY A 93 39.20 -50.38 10.31
CA GLY A 93 39.67 -50.13 11.67
C GLY A 93 40.07 -48.67 11.98
N SER A 94 40.98 -48.46 12.92
CA SER A 94 41.30 -47.15 13.50
C SER A 94 42.14 -46.21 12.64
N ASN A 95 42.90 -46.70 11.66
CA ASN A 95 43.85 -45.86 10.88
C ASN A 95 43.31 -45.43 9.50
N GLY A 96 42.12 -45.91 9.11
CA GLY A 96 41.52 -45.58 7.83
C GLY A 96 42.22 -46.19 6.61
N THR A 97 41.59 -46.15 5.45
CA THR A 97 42.16 -46.55 4.15
C THR A 97 41.93 -45.44 3.14
N ALA A 98 42.95 -45.11 2.35
CA ALA A 98 42.84 -44.17 1.25
C ALA A 98 42.61 -44.95 -0.07
N VAL A 99 41.66 -44.51 -0.85
CA VAL A 99 41.30 -45.05 -2.16
C VAL A 99 41.41 -43.94 -3.20
N ASN A 100 41.99 -44.20 -4.36
CA ASN A 100 42.04 -43.18 -5.40
C ASN A 100 40.62 -42.91 -5.97
N ASN A 101 40.10 -43.79 -6.81
CA ASN A 101 38.82 -43.55 -7.44
C ASN A 101 37.89 -44.77 -7.31
N ILE A 102 36.62 -44.49 -7.14
CA ILE A 102 35.53 -45.47 -7.25
C ILE A 102 34.68 -45.04 -8.42
N THR A 103 34.66 -45.81 -9.50
CA THR A 103 33.88 -45.53 -10.70
C THR A 103 32.84 -46.64 -10.89
N ASN A 104 31.57 -46.29 -10.84
CA ASN A 104 30.48 -47.18 -11.07
C ASN A 104 29.80 -46.87 -12.40
N ASN A 105 30.07 -47.67 -13.44
CA ASN A 105 29.35 -47.60 -14.72
C ASN A 105 28.26 -48.68 -14.83
N GLY A 106 28.18 -49.61 -13.86
CA GLY A 106 27.17 -50.66 -13.75
C GLY A 106 26.08 -50.35 -12.74
N HIS A 107 25.46 -51.38 -12.18
CA HIS A 107 24.30 -51.22 -11.29
C HIS A 107 24.61 -51.82 -9.90
N ILE A 108 24.45 -51.03 -8.85
CA ILE A 108 24.56 -51.47 -7.47
C ILE A 108 23.15 -51.50 -6.85
N HIS A 109 22.64 -52.66 -6.51
CA HIS A 109 21.38 -52.89 -5.84
C HIS A 109 21.57 -53.43 -4.45
N THR A 110 21.16 -52.69 -3.42
CA THR A 110 21.36 -53.12 -2.02
C THR A 110 20.08 -52.92 -1.19
N LYS A 111 19.95 -53.69 -0.11
CA LYS A 111 18.97 -53.41 0.95
C LYS A 111 19.52 -52.47 2.01
N GLY A 112 20.81 -52.22 2.08
CA GLY A 112 21.47 -51.24 2.94
C GLY A 112 22.08 -50.12 2.10
N THR A 113 23.32 -49.74 2.40
CA THR A 113 24.01 -48.59 1.77
C THR A 113 24.70 -49.02 0.46
N GLY A 114 24.57 -48.18 -0.59
CA GLY A 114 25.27 -48.45 -1.87
C GLY A 114 26.79 -48.38 -1.74
N ILE A 115 27.30 -47.19 -1.46
CA ILE A 115 28.72 -46.91 -1.22
C ILE A 115 28.89 -46.29 0.16
N SER A 116 29.77 -46.83 0.99
CA SER A 116 30.04 -46.41 2.36
C SER A 116 31.52 -46.14 2.60
N ILE A 117 31.91 -44.95 2.97
CA ILE A 117 33.27 -44.56 3.36
C ILE A 117 33.26 -44.26 4.85
N ASN A 118 33.86 -45.09 5.67
CA ASN A 118 33.81 -45.02 7.14
C ASN A 118 35.19 -45.05 7.80
N ASN A 119 35.19 -44.82 9.12
CA ASN A 119 36.35 -45.05 10.00
C ASN A 119 37.63 -44.35 9.52
N ARG A 120 37.58 -43.01 9.30
CA ARG A 120 38.73 -42.22 8.87
C ARG A 120 39.28 -42.58 7.48
N SER A 121 38.55 -43.36 6.71
CA SER A 121 38.92 -43.71 5.35
C SER A 121 38.66 -42.57 4.38
N SER A 122 39.33 -42.58 3.23
CA SER A 122 39.15 -41.55 2.22
C SER A 122 39.04 -42.13 0.80
N ALA A 123 38.40 -41.36 -0.07
CA ALA A 123 38.42 -41.58 -1.52
C ALA A 123 38.73 -40.24 -2.22
N GLU A 124 39.56 -40.32 -3.28
CA GLU A 124 39.75 -39.12 -4.11
C GLU A 124 38.46 -38.73 -4.86
N THR A 125 37.90 -39.68 -5.59
CA THR A 125 36.69 -39.45 -6.37
C THR A 125 35.73 -40.63 -6.30
N ILE A 126 34.43 -40.34 -6.16
CA ILE A 126 33.35 -41.30 -6.38
C ILE A 126 32.60 -40.85 -7.63
N THR A 127 32.64 -41.62 -8.71
CA THR A 127 31.93 -41.29 -9.97
C THR A 127 30.84 -42.36 -10.19
N ILE A 128 29.61 -41.93 -10.40
CA ILE A 128 28.52 -42.72 -10.93
C ILE A 128 28.38 -42.31 -12.40
N GLY A 129 28.87 -43.12 -13.28
CA GLY A 129 28.89 -42.85 -14.72
C GLY A 129 27.50 -42.78 -15.30
N ALA A 130 27.37 -42.24 -16.51
CA ALA A 130 26.06 -41.93 -17.13
C ALA A 130 25.13 -43.17 -17.22
N ASN A 131 25.68 -44.36 -17.46
CA ASN A 131 24.94 -45.62 -17.48
C ASN A 131 24.95 -46.34 -16.12
N GLY A 132 25.67 -45.80 -15.14
CA GLY A 132 25.78 -46.33 -13.80
C GLY A 132 24.59 -46.01 -12.92
N SER A 133 24.28 -46.92 -12.00
CA SER A 133 23.22 -46.59 -10.99
C SER A 133 23.54 -47.19 -9.62
N ILE A 134 22.97 -46.55 -8.60
CA ILE A 134 22.90 -47.10 -7.23
C ILE A 134 21.43 -47.13 -6.82
N THR A 135 20.95 -48.30 -6.39
CA THR A 135 19.61 -48.43 -5.80
C THR A 135 19.74 -49.05 -4.43
N SER A 136 19.52 -48.29 -3.39
CA SER A 136 19.49 -48.68 -2.01
C SER A 136 18.05 -48.74 -1.47
N ALA A 137 17.53 -49.87 -1.11
CA ALA A 137 16.14 -50.00 -0.67
C ALA A 137 15.89 -49.44 0.74
N GLY A 138 16.84 -49.60 1.68
CA GLY A 138 16.66 -49.22 3.09
C GLY A 138 17.76 -48.30 3.65
N GLY A 139 18.91 -48.17 2.95
CA GLY A 139 20.03 -47.33 3.35
C GLY A 139 20.26 -46.14 2.40
N ASN A 140 21.39 -45.50 2.55
CA ASN A 140 21.76 -44.37 1.71
C ASN A 140 22.40 -44.85 0.39
N ALA A 141 22.27 -44.06 -0.69
CA ALA A 141 22.99 -44.40 -1.90
C ALA A 141 24.51 -44.24 -1.67
N ILE A 142 24.91 -43.07 -1.13
CA ILE A 142 26.32 -42.80 -0.76
C ILE A 142 26.35 -42.29 0.69
N TYR A 143 27.26 -42.82 1.50
CA TYR A 143 27.45 -42.42 2.88
C TYR A 143 28.94 -42.15 3.16
N VAL A 144 29.20 -40.91 3.63
CA VAL A 144 30.52 -40.49 4.09
C VAL A 144 30.45 -40.31 5.61
N GLY A 145 31.09 -41.25 6.33
CA GLY A 145 31.03 -41.33 7.79
C GLY A 145 31.93 -40.32 8.49
N ASN A 146 31.78 -40.26 9.82
CA ASN A 146 32.56 -39.35 10.67
C ASN A 146 34.05 -39.50 10.45
N SER A 147 34.75 -38.36 10.38
CA SER A 147 36.22 -38.32 10.17
C SER A 147 36.68 -38.91 8.84
N SER A 148 35.80 -39.32 7.96
CA SER A 148 36.11 -39.84 6.63
C SER A 148 36.05 -38.70 5.60
N ARG A 149 36.68 -38.94 4.43
CA ARG A 149 36.78 -37.89 3.41
C ARG A 149 36.55 -38.45 2.02
N VAL A 150 35.89 -37.65 1.17
CA VAL A 150 35.80 -37.84 -0.28
C VAL A 150 36.12 -36.51 -0.94
N ASN A 151 37.16 -36.44 -1.83
CA ASN A 151 37.50 -35.15 -2.42
C ASN A 151 36.50 -34.69 -3.45
N HIS A 152 35.88 -35.60 -4.22
CA HIS A 152 34.89 -35.25 -5.23
C HIS A 152 33.86 -36.35 -5.41
N ILE A 153 32.60 -35.98 -5.54
CA ILE A 153 31.50 -36.87 -5.91
C ILE A 153 30.87 -36.35 -7.21
N ASP A 154 30.95 -37.17 -8.28
CA ASP A 154 30.37 -36.88 -9.59
C ASP A 154 29.27 -37.88 -9.92
N ILE A 155 28.04 -37.39 -9.96
CA ILE A 155 26.85 -38.18 -10.27
C ILE A 155 26.37 -37.83 -11.68
N GLN A 156 26.69 -38.67 -12.64
CA GLN A 156 26.25 -38.57 -14.03
C GLN A 156 25.05 -39.49 -14.32
N GLY A 157 24.94 -40.58 -13.62
CA GLY A 157 23.85 -41.57 -13.67
C GLY A 157 22.83 -41.41 -12.55
N ALA A 158 22.19 -42.52 -12.15
CA ALA A 158 21.08 -42.46 -11.19
C ALA A 158 21.49 -43.03 -9.82
N THR A 159 21.19 -42.26 -8.76
CA THR A 159 21.35 -42.75 -7.40
C THR A 159 20.04 -42.66 -6.64
N THR A 160 19.61 -43.77 -6.06
CA THR A 160 18.40 -43.87 -5.25
C THR A 160 18.70 -44.51 -3.90
N GLY A 161 18.24 -43.88 -2.84
CA GLY A 161 18.42 -44.44 -1.47
C GLY A 161 17.44 -43.81 -0.49
N SER A 162 17.41 -44.38 0.73
CA SER A 162 16.58 -43.81 1.80
C SER A 162 16.94 -42.33 2.08
N GLY A 163 18.26 -42.02 2.09
CA GLY A 163 18.81 -40.71 1.82
C GLY A 163 19.75 -40.85 0.64
N GLY A 164 19.70 -40.02 -0.38
CA GLY A 164 20.55 -40.13 -1.54
C GLY A 164 22.04 -40.10 -1.14
N ILE A 165 22.52 -38.90 -0.75
CA ILE A 165 23.90 -38.73 -0.18
C ILE A 165 23.78 -38.21 1.25
N ILE A 166 24.44 -38.88 2.19
CA ILE A 166 24.61 -38.40 3.56
C ILE A 166 26.11 -38.19 3.86
N ASN A 167 26.43 -36.94 4.25
CA ASN A 167 27.77 -36.55 4.67
C ASN A 167 27.83 -36.30 6.18
N LEU A 168 28.56 -37.09 6.90
CA LEU A 168 28.98 -36.91 8.32
C LEU A 168 30.48 -36.63 8.44
N GLY A 169 31.23 -36.60 7.34
CA GLY A 169 32.65 -36.34 7.24
C GLY A 169 32.93 -35.16 6.32
N THR A 170 34.03 -35.19 5.61
CA THR A 170 34.41 -34.11 4.69
C THR A 170 34.26 -34.54 3.24
N ILE A 171 33.54 -33.73 2.45
CA ILE A 171 33.56 -33.84 1.00
C ILE A 171 34.29 -32.62 0.45
N GLY A 172 35.22 -32.83 -0.44
CA GLY A 172 36.05 -31.80 -1.04
C GLY A 172 37.36 -31.50 -0.32
N VAL A 173 38.13 -30.61 -0.89
CA VAL A 173 39.43 -30.13 -0.40
C VAL A 173 39.41 -28.60 -0.35
N GLN A 174 40.13 -28.02 0.58
CA GLN A 174 40.20 -26.55 0.77
C GLN A 174 40.95 -25.83 -0.38
N THR A 175 41.62 -26.58 -1.26
CA THR A 175 42.40 -26.01 -2.38
C THR A 175 41.60 -25.90 -3.67
N THR A 176 41.87 -24.91 -4.50
CA THR A 176 41.02 -24.51 -5.65
C THR A 176 41.40 -25.17 -6.98
N THR A 177 42.34 -26.12 -7.05
CA THR A 177 42.96 -26.56 -8.31
C THR A 177 42.44 -27.87 -8.90
N GLN A 178 41.49 -28.55 -8.26
CA GLN A 178 40.97 -29.85 -8.69
C GLN A 178 39.43 -29.87 -8.67
N PRO A 179 38.75 -30.76 -9.43
CA PRO A 179 37.33 -31.02 -9.22
C PRO A 179 37.05 -31.26 -7.73
N ASN A 180 36.09 -30.51 -7.19
CA ASN A 180 35.93 -30.43 -5.75
C ASN A 180 34.42 -30.38 -5.37
N GLY A 181 34.03 -30.95 -4.25
CA GLY A 181 32.66 -30.96 -3.79
C GLY A 181 31.76 -31.99 -4.49
N ILE A 182 30.51 -31.64 -4.71
CA ILE A 182 29.51 -32.52 -5.31
C ILE A 182 29.04 -31.93 -6.63
N LYS A 183 29.14 -32.74 -7.68
CA LYS A 183 28.61 -32.43 -9.02
C LYS A 183 27.51 -33.41 -9.39
N VAL A 184 26.42 -32.92 -9.94
CA VAL A 184 25.29 -33.75 -10.35
C VAL A 184 24.82 -33.31 -11.76
N THR A 185 24.97 -34.22 -12.69
CA THR A 185 24.43 -34.12 -14.07
C THR A 185 23.41 -35.22 -14.35
N GLY A 186 23.33 -36.22 -13.48
CA GLY A 186 22.33 -37.28 -13.45
C GLY A 186 21.26 -37.06 -12.40
N SER A 187 20.87 -38.11 -11.65
CA SER A 187 19.80 -37.96 -10.67
C SER A 187 20.20 -38.49 -9.28
N ILE A 188 19.73 -37.77 -8.23
CA ILE A 188 19.78 -38.26 -6.84
C ILE A 188 18.34 -38.25 -6.31
N ILE A 189 17.86 -39.42 -5.89
CA ILE A 189 16.48 -39.61 -5.44
C ILE A 189 16.44 -40.17 -4.03
N SER A 190 15.72 -39.53 -3.14
CA SER A 190 15.35 -40.17 -1.87
C SER A 190 14.09 -41.01 -2.08
N ASN A 191 14.15 -42.31 -1.76
CA ASN A 191 13.00 -43.21 -1.78
C ASN A 191 12.25 -43.25 -0.43
N ASN A 192 12.76 -42.57 0.59
CA ASN A 192 12.09 -42.40 1.87
C ASN A 192 11.32 -41.08 1.88
N ASN A 193 10.04 -41.16 2.07
CA ASN A 193 9.13 -40.00 2.07
C ASN A 193 9.52 -38.86 3.05
N ARG A 194 10.36 -39.17 4.04
CA ARG A 194 10.77 -38.21 5.09
C ARG A 194 12.24 -37.82 5.04
N ALA A 195 12.99 -38.27 4.05
CA ALA A 195 14.41 -37.96 3.92
C ALA A 195 14.70 -37.02 2.73
N THR A 196 15.90 -36.54 2.64
CA THR A 196 16.38 -35.62 1.61
C THR A 196 17.20 -36.38 0.55
N ALA A 197 17.37 -35.81 -0.63
CA ALA A 197 18.29 -36.29 -1.64
C ALA A 197 19.76 -36.13 -1.19
N LEU A 198 20.04 -35.00 -0.49
CA LEU A 198 21.36 -34.73 0.06
C LEU A 198 21.25 -34.15 1.47
N THR A 199 21.92 -34.76 2.45
CA THR A 199 22.06 -34.22 3.82
C THR A 199 23.54 -34.01 4.15
N ASN A 200 23.88 -32.81 4.62
CA ASN A 200 25.22 -32.47 5.10
C ASN A 200 25.21 -32.17 6.59
N HIS A 201 26.02 -32.93 7.36
CA HIS A 201 26.22 -32.73 8.80
C HIS A 201 27.63 -32.26 9.16
N ASP A 202 28.57 -32.24 8.21
CA ASP A 202 29.95 -31.79 8.43
C ASP A 202 30.36 -30.85 7.30
N THR A 203 31.44 -31.01 6.64
CA THR A 203 32.00 -30.04 5.71
C THR A 203 31.90 -30.51 4.26
N ILE A 204 31.45 -29.64 3.38
CA ILE A 204 31.57 -29.77 1.93
C ILE A 204 32.38 -28.59 1.41
N TYR A 205 33.57 -28.84 0.83
CA TYR A 205 34.32 -27.85 0.05
C TYR A 205 33.96 -27.95 -1.44
N GLY A 206 34.10 -26.83 -2.19
CA GLY A 206 33.79 -26.80 -3.62
C GLY A 206 32.29 -26.70 -3.93
N GLY A 207 31.43 -26.77 -2.90
CA GLY A 207 30.00 -26.60 -3.01
C GLY A 207 29.22 -27.76 -3.60
N ILE A 208 27.95 -27.51 -3.95
CA ILE A 208 27.05 -28.47 -4.58
C ILE A 208 26.60 -27.88 -5.91
N ASN A 209 26.99 -28.50 -7.01
CA ASN A 209 26.71 -28.06 -8.36
C ASN A 209 25.78 -29.05 -9.08
N ILE A 210 24.57 -28.65 -9.38
CA ILE A 210 23.59 -29.40 -10.16
C ILE A 210 23.55 -28.75 -11.55
N GLU A 211 23.99 -29.48 -12.57
CA GLU A 211 24.25 -28.93 -13.90
C GLU A 211 23.69 -29.84 -15.00
N ASN A 212 23.59 -29.32 -16.23
CA ASN A 212 23.31 -30.07 -17.44
C ASN A 212 22.11 -31.05 -17.35
N GLY A 213 21.04 -30.60 -16.73
CA GLY A 213 19.84 -31.41 -16.56
C GLY A 213 19.82 -32.30 -15.31
N GLY A 214 20.81 -32.16 -14.44
CA GLY A 214 20.86 -32.90 -13.16
C GLY A 214 19.62 -32.68 -12.30
N THR A 215 19.20 -33.72 -11.62
CA THR A 215 17.98 -33.71 -10.80
C THR A 215 18.23 -34.23 -9.39
N LEU A 216 17.76 -33.48 -8.38
CA LEU A 216 17.69 -33.96 -6.99
C LEU A 216 16.22 -34.01 -6.56
N THR A 217 15.80 -35.16 -6.02
CA THR A 217 14.43 -35.35 -5.54
C THR A 217 14.43 -35.80 -4.07
N GLY A 218 13.91 -34.94 -3.20
CA GLY A 218 13.68 -35.28 -1.78
C GLY A 218 12.41 -36.11 -1.58
N GLY A 219 12.23 -36.65 -0.37
CA GLY A 219 11.03 -37.41 -0.04
C GLY A 219 9.75 -36.58 0.02
N SER A 220 8.66 -37.09 -0.49
CA SER A 220 7.40 -36.39 -0.71
C SER A 220 6.71 -35.83 0.56
N GLN A 221 6.98 -36.40 1.75
CA GLN A 221 6.44 -35.92 3.03
C GLN A 221 7.39 -34.95 3.77
N GLY A 222 8.63 -34.83 3.29
CA GLY A 222 9.62 -33.91 3.81
C GLY A 222 10.17 -34.24 5.20
N VAL A 223 11.13 -33.45 5.62
CA VAL A 223 11.80 -33.56 6.93
C VAL A 223 10.78 -33.24 8.03
N ASN A 224 10.66 -34.10 9.04
CA ASN A 224 9.70 -34.00 10.15
C ASN A 224 8.22 -33.93 9.69
N GLY A 225 7.89 -34.46 8.51
CA GLY A 225 6.53 -34.47 7.99
C GLY A 225 5.96 -33.09 7.61
N ARG A 226 6.84 -32.07 7.47
CA ARG A 226 6.39 -30.68 7.24
C ARG A 226 6.97 -30.04 5.96
N PHE A 227 8.15 -30.47 5.50
CA PHE A 227 8.87 -29.77 4.46
C PHE A 227 9.43 -30.70 3.40
N TYR A 228 9.06 -30.49 2.16
CA TYR A 228 9.62 -31.15 1.00
C TYR A 228 10.99 -30.54 0.67
N VAL A 229 12.08 -31.22 0.98
CA VAL A 229 13.45 -30.73 0.92
C VAL A 229 14.32 -31.68 0.11
N ALA A 230 15.05 -31.14 -0.86
CA ALA A 230 16.02 -31.90 -1.65
C ALA A 230 17.42 -31.81 -1.03
N ILE A 231 17.85 -30.65 -0.56
CA ILE A 231 19.16 -30.43 0.06
C ILE A 231 18.98 -29.91 1.49
N HIS A 232 19.58 -30.59 2.45
CA HIS A 232 19.56 -30.22 3.85
C HIS A 232 20.99 -30.07 4.40
N ASN A 233 21.41 -28.85 4.69
CA ASN A 233 22.61 -28.57 5.46
C ASN A 233 22.22 -28.57 6.94
N ASN A 234 22.45 -29.69 7.65
CA ASN A 234 21.99 -29.92 9.01
C ASN A 234 23.17 -29.85 10.00
N GLY A 235 23.50 -28.67 10.43
CA GLY A 235 24.62 -28.41 11.35
C GLY A 235 26.01 -28.46 10.67
N GLY A 236 26.07 -28.65 9.36
CA GLY A 236 27.30 -28.68 8.61
C GLY A 236 27.70 -27.35 7.96
N THR A 237 28.86 -27.34 7.32
CA THR A 237 29.38 -26.23 6.54
C THR A 237 29.47 -26.60 5.06
N ILE A 238 28.92 -25.77 4.19
CA ILE A 238 29.09 -25.88 2.74
C ILE A 238 29.92 -24.68 2.28
N ASN A 239 31.15 -24.94 1.82
CA ASN A 239 32.04 -23.94 1.24
C ASN A 239 31.98 -24.01 -0.29
N GLY A 240 31.66 -22.92 -0.96
CA GLY A 240 31.50 -22.86 -2.42
C GLY A 240 30.05 -22.74 -2.89
N GLY A 241 29.09 -22.70 -1.94
CA GLY A 241 27.70 -22.45 -2.23
C GLY A 241 26.92 -23.63 -2.82
N ILE A 242 25.69 -23.34 -3.24
CA ILE A 242 24.81 -24.30 -3.93
C ILE A 242 24.40 -23.67 -5.25
N LYS A 243 24.61 -24.38 -6.35
CA LYS A 243 24.26 -23.94 -7.68
C LYS A 243 23.29 -24.91 -8.35
N VAL A 244 22.14 -24.42 -8.77
CA VAL A 244 21.17 -25.12 -9.60
C VAL A 244 21.24 -24.52 -11.01
N GLY A 245 21.97 -25.19 -11.89
CA GLY A 245 22.24 -24.72 -13.25
C GLY A 245 21.01 -24.77 -14.16
N GLN A 246 21.09 -24.07 -15.26
CA GLN A 246 20.02 -24.05 -16.26
C GLN A 246 19.66 -25.47 -16.74
N GLY A 247 18.37 -25.74 -16.87
CA GLY A 247 17.84 -27.06 -17.23
C GLY A 247 17.84 -28.08 -16.11
N SER A 248 18.46 -27.79 -14.96
CA SER A 248 18.51 -28.68 -13.80
C SER A 248 17.32 -28.46 -12.87
N THR A 249 16.98 -29.51 -12.09
CA THR A 249 15.76 -29.47 -11.27
C THR A 249 16.03 -29.98 -9.84
N LEU A 250 15.59 -29.19 -8.86
CA LEU A 250 15.39 -29.66 -7.49
C LEU A 250 13.91 -29.91 -7.25
N ASN A 251 13.54 -31.15 -7.01
CA ASN A 251 12.21 -31.49 -6.50
C ASN A 251 12.28 -31.55 -4.98
N GLY A 252 11.92 -30.43 -4.36
CA GLY A 252 12.10 -30.09 -2.96
C GLY A 252 12.98 -28.85 -2.77
N GLY A 253 12.88 -28.23 -1.60
CA GLY A 253 13.63 -27.02 -1.28
C GLY A 253 15.06 -27.26 -0.82
N ILE A 254 15.75 -26.17 -0.54
CA ILE A 254 17.07 -26.11 0.12
C ILE A 254 16.86 -25.64 1.55
N MET A 255 17.37 -26.39 2.53
CA MET A 255 17.28 -26.05 3.94
C MET A 255 18.69 -25.91 4.55
N ASN A 256 19.03 -24.74 5.03
CA ASN A 256 20.20 -24.46 5.87
C ASN A 256 19.72 -24.33 7.32
N TYR A 257 19.67 -25.48 8.02
CA TYR A 257 19.01 -25.61 9.32
C TYR A 257 19.75 -26.60 10.19
N ALA A 258 20.01 -26.25 11.43
CA ALA A 258 20.59 -27.16 12.41
C ALA A 258 19.50 -27.69 13.36
N SER A 259 19.35 -29.02 13.43
CA SER A 259 18.33 -29.65 14.29
C SER A 259 18.79 -29.90 15.74
N GLY A 260 20.08 -29.69 16.05
CA GLY A 260 20.68 -29.94 17.39
C GLY A 260 20.85 -28.65 18.21
N TRP A 261 20.76 -28.74 19.55
CA TRP A 261 21.03 -27.64 20.45
C TRP A 261 22.50 -27.17 20.30
N GLY A 262 22.70 -25.88 19.97
CA GLY A 262 24.04 -25.32 19.83
C GLY A 262 24.73 -25.58 18.48
N ALA A 263 24.14 -26.32 17.58
CA ALA A 263 24.66 -26.52 16.23
C ALA A 263 24.23 -25.36 15.31
N HIS A 264 25.15 -24.91 14.46
CA HIS A 264 24.89 -23.88 13.45
C HIS A 264 25.23 -24.40 12.06
N SER A 265 24.34 -24.25 11.12
CA SER A 265 24.62 -24.55 9.72
C SER A 265 25.26 -23.34 9.04
N THR A 266 26.30 -23.51 8.27
CA THR A 266 26.95 -22.45 7.53
C THR A 266 26.99 -22.78 6.04
N LEU A 267 26.59 -21.82 5.24
CA LEU A 267 26.66 -21.89 3.79
C LEU A 267 27.47 -20.71 3.30
N ASN A 268 28.71 -20.98 2.87
CA ASN A 268 29.64 -20.01 2.32
C ASN A 268 29.57 -20.07 0.78
N GLY A 269 29.40 -18.92 0.12
CA GLY A 269 29.33 -18.82 -1.33
C GLY A 269 27.91 -18.65 -1.88
N GLY A 270 26.88 -18.65 -1.00
CA GLY A 270 25.50 -18.31 -1.39
C GLY A 270 24.74 -19.43 -2.11
N ILE A 271 23.61 -19.07 -2.71
CA ILE A 271 22.75 -19.98 -3.50
C ILE A 271 22.44 -19.32 -4.83
N GLU A 272 22.71 -20.00 -5.94
CA GLU A 272 22.36 -19.56 -7.28
C GLU A 272 21.39 -20.55 -7.93
N VAL A 273 20.27 -20.03 -8.43
CA VAL A 273 19.22 -20.81 -9.09
C VAL A 273 19.04 -20.28 -10.51
N ALA A 274 19.58 -21.00 -11.49
CA ALA A 274 19.37 -20.77 -12.93
C ALA A 274 18.44 -21.83 -13.54
N GLY A 275 18.22 -22.93 -12.83
CA GLY A 275 17.28 -24.01 -13.14
C GLY A 275 15.97 -23.86 -12.38
N THR A 276 15.39 -24.99 -12.00
CA THR A 276 14.08 -25.05 -11.33
C THR A 276 14.19 -25.62 -9.92
N ILE A 277 13.54 -24.96 -8.96
CA ILE A 277 13.29 -25.51 -7.62
C ILE A 277 11.79 -25.70 -7.45
N ASN A 278 11.34 -26.94 -7.27
CA ASN A 278 9.95 -27.31 -6.99
C ASN A 278 9.75 -27.57 -5.49
N GLY A 279 9.76 -26.50 -4.69
CA GLY A 279 9.38 -26.60 -3.27
C GLY A 279 7.87 -26.46 -3.10
N THR A 280 7.28 -27.04 -2.07
CA THR A 280 5.85 -26.83 -1.76
C THR A 280 5.64 -25.58 -0.92
N ASN A 281 6.19 -25.55 0.30
CA ASN A 281 6.14 -24.39 1.18
C ASN A 281 7.49 -23.68 1.27
N ILE A 282 8.57 -24.41 1.08
CA ILE A 282 9.95 -23.94 1.18
C ILE A 282 10.64 -24.14 -0.16
N GLY A 283 11.11 -23.06 -0.75
CA GLY A 283 12.11 -23.07 -1.79
C GLY A 283 13.51 -23.01 -1.19
N ILE A 284 13.76 -22.00 -0.33
CA ILE A 284 15.01 -21.84 0.42
C ILE A 284 14.66 -21.45 1.87
N GLN A 285 15.21 -22.18 2.84
CA GLN A 285 15.09 -21.84 4.26
C GLN A 285 16.47 -21.69 4.90
N ASN A 286 16.67 -20.59 5.62
CA ASN A 286 17.81 -20.35 6.50
C ASN A 286 17.33 -20.17 7.93
N SER A 287 17.54 -21.20 8.77
CA SER A 287 17.09 -21.20 10.17
C SER A 287 18.16 -21.85 11.04
N PHE A 288 18.51 -21.22 12.15
CA PHE A 288 19.64 -21.64 13.00
C PHE A 288 20.95 -21.82 12.21
N GLY A 289 21.15 -21.01 11.16
CA GLY A 289 22.32 -21.07 10.31
C GLY A 289 22.66 -19.69 9.73
N THR A 290 23.75 -19.64 8.98
CA THR A 290 24.17 -18.42 8.27
C THR A 290 24.40 -18.74 6.81
N ILE A 291 23.93 -17.89 5.93
CA ILE A 291 24.30 -17.89 4.51
C ILE A 291 25.26 -16.71 4.30
N ASN A 292 26.53 -17.02 4.01
CA ASN A 292 27.55 -16.04 3.66
C ASN A 292 27.66 -15.97 2.13
N GLY A 293 26.95 -15.03 1.54
CA GLY A 293 26.83 -14.84 0.10
C GLY A 293 25.40 -14.56 -0.33
N ASP A 294 25.23 -14.33 -1.60
CA ASP A 294 23.93 -13.95 -2.18
C ASP A 294 23.01 -15.17 -2.34
N VAL A 295 21.71 -14.92 -2.24
CA VAL A 295 20.65 -15.84 -2.68
C VAL A 295 20.08 -15.27 -3.96
N LYS A 296 20.32 -15.96 -5.08
CA LYS A 296 20.01 -15.44 -6.41
C LYS A 296 19.14 -16.38 -7.22
N ILE A 297 18.05 -15.91 -7.76
CA ILE A 297 17.28 -16.55 -8.84
C ILE A 297 17.61 -15.77 -10.12
N THR A 298 18.32 -16.41 -11.06
CA THR A 298 18.74 -15.77 -12.30
C THR A 298 17.56 -15.61 -13.26
N GLU A 299 17.76 -14.98 -14.40
CA GLU A 299 16.72 -14.73 -15.42
C GLU A 299 16.03 -16.01 -15.90
N THR A 300 16.79 -17.12 -16.03
CA THR A 300 16.26 -18.42 -16.41
C THR A 300 15.73 -19.23 -15.24
N GLY A 301 16.00 -18.78 -14.02
CA GLY A 301 15.65 -19.49 -12.78
C GLY A 301 14.18 -19.41 -12.43
N SER A 302 13.64 -20.52 -11.98
CA SER A 302 12.27 -20.60 -11.46
C SER A 302 12.25 -21.32 -10.12
N MET A 303 11.57 -20.77 -9.14
CA MET A 303 11.41 -21.40 -7.84
C MET A 303 9.96 -21.34 -7.37
N THR A 304 9.41 -22.47 -6.99
CA THR A 304 8.17 -22.58 -6.23
C THR A 304 8.49 -22.81 -4.75
N GLY A 305 7.74 -22.14 -3.88
CA GLY A 305 7.98 -22.11 -2.43
C GLY A 305 8.67 -20.82 -2.00
N ASN A 306 8.76 -20.61 -0.71
CA ASN A 306 9.20 -19.35 -0.12
C ASN A 306 10.73 -19.30 0.09
N ILE A 307 11.28 -18.11 0.10
CA ILE A 307 12.60 -17.82 0.69
C ILE A 307 12.37 -17.37 2.13
N TRP A 308 12.69 -18.25 3.10
CA TRP A 308 12.54 -17.93 4.52
C TRP A 308 13.90 -17.72 5.18
N ASN A 309 14.13 -16.53 5.68
CA ASN A 309 15.26 -16.22 6.53
C ASN A 309 14.80 -16.02 7.97
N GLN A 310 15.31 -16.81 8.90
CA GLN A 310 15.04 -16.69 10.34
C GLN A 310 16.30 -16.31 11.14
N THR A 311 17.43 -16.16 10.47
CA THR A 311 18.72 -15.78 11.07
C THR A 311 19.43 -14.77 10.16
N THR A 312 20.60 -15.08 9.62
CA THR A 312 21.37 -14.11 8.84
C THR A 312 21.67 -14.59 7.43
N ILE A 313 21.40 -13.73 6.46
CA ILE A 313 21.95 -13.79 5.11
C ILE A 313 22.94 -12.63 4.98
N ASN A 314 24.25 -12.94 4.97
CA ASN A 314 25.32 -11.98 4.71
C ASN A 314 25.53 -11.80 3.21
N GLY A 315 24.57 -11.18 2.58
CA GLY A 315 24.50 -10.96 1.14
C GLY A 315 23.15 -10.40 0.76
N LYS A 316 22.90 -10.23 -0.52
CA LYS A 316 21.61 -9.81 -1.06
C LYS A 316 20.74 -11.01 -1.42
N VAL A 317 19.43 -10.79 -1.44
CA VAL A 317 18.47 -11.67 -2.10
C VAL A 317 18.11 -11.03 -3.44
N GLU A 318 18.51 -11.64 -4.55
CA GLU A 318 18.32 -11.11 -5.89
C GLU A 318 17.40 -12.01 -6.73
N ILE A 319 16.33 -11.45 -7.25
CA ILE A 319 15.35 -12.17 -8.08
C ILE A 319 15.31 -11.53 -9.45
N LYS A 320 15.82 -12.24 -10.44
CA LYS A 320 15.72 -11.88 -11.86
C LYS A 320 14.76 -12.78 -12.63
N GLY A 321 14.53 -13.99 -12.15
CA GLY A 321 13.57 -14.95 -12.67
C GLY A 321 12.25 -14.94 -11.94
N THR A 322 11.65 -16.11 -11.75
CA THR A 322 10.33 -16.24 -11.12
C THR A 322 10.42 -16.90 -9.75
N LEU A 323 9.86 -16.26 -8.75
CA LEU A 323 9.59 -16.81 -7.43
C LEU A 323 8.07 -16.94 -7.23
N THR A 324 7.55 -18.16 -7.32
CA THR A 324 6.16 -18.47 -6.96
C THR A 324 6.11 -18.74 -5.45
N GLY A 325 6.01 -17.67 -4.67
CA GLY A 325 6.08 -17.66 -3.21
C GLY A 325 6.39 -16.25 -2.70
N GLU A 326 6.75 -16.15 -1.42
CA GLU A 326 7.17 -14.91 -0.76
C GLU A 326 8.67 -14.93 -0.38
N ILE A 327 9.26 -13.75 -0.26
CA ILE A 327 10.48 -13.58 0.52
C ILE A 327 10.07 -13.16 1.92
N ARG A 328 10.42 -13.96 2.92
CA ARG A 328 10.10 -13.67 4.31
C ARG A 328 11.35 -13.61 5.18
N ASN A 329 11.68 -12.43 5.67
CA ASN A 329 12.69 -12.22 6.69
C ASN A 329 12.01 -12.25 8.05
N ARG A 330 11.93 -13.45 8.67
CA ARG A 330 11.05 -13.74 9.80
C ARG A 330 11.76 -13.57 11.14
N ASN A 331 11.21 -12.72 12.00
CA ASN A 331 11.68 -12.61 13.38
C ASN A 331 11.17 -13.79 14.21
N ASN A 332 12.04 -14.70 14.60
CA ASN A 332 11.71 -15.85 15.45
C ASN A 332 12.70 -15.89 16.62
N ASN A 333 12.48 -15.05 17.65
CA ASN A 333 13.31 -14.91 18.85
C ASN A 333 14.79 -14.54 18.63
N SER A 334 15.27 -14.50 17.41
CA SER A 334 16.56 -13.97 16.99
C SER A 334 16.32 -12.93 15.93
N GLN A 335 17.07 -11.84 15.96
CA GLN A 335 16.92 -10.77 14.97
C GLN A 335 17.35 -11.29 13.60
N SER A 336 16.39 -11.70 12.77
CA SER A 336 16.70 -12.09 11.41
C SER A 336 17.21 -10.90 10.60
N MET A 337 18.24 -11.14 9.79
CA MET A 337 18.93 -10.07 9.08
C MET A 337 19.27 -10.44 7.64
N ILE A 338 19.08 -9.50 6.73
CA ILE A 338 19.59 -9.56 5.35
C ILE A 338 20.48 -8.33 5.17
N THR A 339 21.81 -8.55 5.05
CA THR A 339 22.75 -7.44 5.05
C THR A 339 22.88 -6.71 3.71
N GLY A 340 22.71 -7.41 2.60
CA GLY A 340 22.86 -6.87 1.23
C GLY A 340 21.57 -6.37 0.60
N GLY A 341 20.44 -6.39 1.33
CA GLY A 341 19.15 -5.95 0.82
C GLY A 341 18.42 -6.98 -0.05
N ILE A 342 17.31 -6.55 -0.65
CA ILE A 342 16.51 -7.38 -1.57
C ILE A 342 16.39 -6.64 -2.89
N ILE A 343 16.72 -7.31 -4.00
CA ILE A 343 16.67 -6.75 -5.36
C ILE A 343 15.78 -7.64 -6.23
N VAL A 344 14.77 -7.07 -6.83
CA VAL A 344 13.92 -7.70 -7.85
C VAL A 344 14.13 -6.96 -9.15
N SER A 345 14.96 -7.52 -10.04
CA SER A 345 15.39 -6.87 -11.28
C SER A 345 14.86 -7.66 -12.50
N GLY A 346 13.79 -7.21 -13.10
CA GLY A 346 13.09 -7.91 -14.19
C GLY A 346 12.28 -9.13 -13.75
N GLY A 347 12.51 -9.65 -12.54
CA GLY A 347 11.88 -10.85 -12.01
C GLY A 347 10.46 -10.63 -11.46
N THR A 348 9.82 -11.75 -11.11
CA THR A 348 8.48 -11.74 -10.51
C THR A 348 8.46 -12.49 -9.18
N ILE A 349 7.85 -11.89 -8.17
CA ILE A 349 7.51 -12.55 -6.89
C ILE A 349 5.99 -12.53 -6.75
N THR A 350 5.37 -13.71 -6.65
CA THR A 350 3.90 -13.79 -6.68
C THR A 350 3.21 -13.39 -5.38
N ASN A 351 3.85 -13.62 -4.22
CA ASN A 351 3.24 -13.32 -2.91
C ASN A 351 3.92 -12.14 -2.19
N GLY A 352 4.92 -11.51 -2.85
CA GLY A 352 5.57 -10.31 -2.35
C GLY A 352 6.69 -10.55 -1.34
N ILE A 353 7.03 -9.49 -0.61
CA ILE A 353 8.11 -9.45 0.39
C ILE A 353 7.50 -9.15 1.75
N LYS A 354 7.80 -10.00 2.74
CA LYS A 354 7.43 -9.76 4.15
C LYS A 354 8.69 -9.66 5.01
N ASN A 355 8.89 -8.50 5.62
CA ASN A 355 10.02 -8.26 6.53
C ASN A 355 9.52 -8.12 7.97
N GLU A 356 9.91 -9.04 8.84
CA GLU A 356 9.68 -9.00 10.28
C GLU A 356 10.99 -8.74 11.07
N GLY A 357 12.16 -8.82 10.41
CA GLY A 357 13.49 -8.61 10.95
C GLY A 357 14.13 -7.31 10.43
N THR A 358 15.42 -7.34 10.19
CA THR A 358 16.18 -6.20 9.65
C THR A 358 16.67 -6.48 8.23
N ILE A 359 16.44 -5.53 7.34
CA ILE A 359 17.09 -5.45 6.03
C ILE A 359 17.98 -4.22 6.08
N GLN A 360 19.32 -4.42 6.00
CA GLN A 360 20.26 -3.34 6.22
C GLN A 360 20.46 -2.41 5.02
N GLN A 361 20.20 -2.91 3.81
CA GLN A 361 20.27 -2.13 2.58
C GLN A 361 18.85 -1.95 1.99
N ASN A 362 18.78 -1.56 0.74
CA ASN A 362 17.52 -1.28 0.06
C ASN A 362 16.67 -2.53 -0.21
N ILE A 363 15.36 -2.33 -0.23
CA ILE A 363 14.46 -3.16 -1.01
C ILE A 363 14.30 -2.46 -2.36
N LYS A 364 14.78 -3.07 -3.44
CA LYS A 364 14.78 -2.46 -4.77
C LYS A 364 14.01 -3.32 -5.76
N VAL A 365 13.05 -2.73 -6.44
CA VAL A 365 12.29 -3.37 -7.54
C VAL A 365 12.55 -2.55 -8.79
N GLU A 366 13.20 -3.15 -9.78
CA GLU A 366 13.69 -2.42 -10.95
C GLU A 366 13.57 -3.21 -12.25
N ASN A 367 13.76 -2.53 -13.39
CA ASN A 367 13.86 -3.15 -14.71
C ASN A 367 12.66 -4.01 -15.10
N GLY A 368 11.45 -3.58 -14.79
CA GLY A 368 10.24 -4.35 -15.06
C GLY A 368 9.92 -5.40 -14.00
N GLY A 369 10.57 -5.36 -12.84
CA GLY A 369 10.30 -6.25 -11.72
C GLY A 369 8.86 -6.15 -11.22
N LYS A 370 8.30 -7.26 -10.74
CA LYS A 370 6.91 -7.35 -10.31
C LYS A 370 6.79 -7.97 -8.92
N LEU A 371 6.17 -7.24 -8.01
CA LEU A 371 5.73 -7.78 -6.73
C LEU A 371 4.20 -7.87 -6.74
N GLN A 372 3.70 -9.10 -6.73
CA GLN A 372 2.27 -9.40 -6.67
C GLN A 372 1.85 -9.73 -5.22
N GLY A 373 0.62 -10.20 -5.05
CA GLY A 373 0.06 -10.54 -3.75
C GLY A 373 0.04 -9.34 -2.81
N GLN A 374 0.64 -9.44 -1.64
CA GLN A 374 0.68 -8.34 -0.68
C GLN A 374 1.68 -7.22 -1.03
N GLY A 375 2.51 -7.37 -2.08
CA GLY A 375 3.54 -6.41 -2.44
C GLY A 375 4.69 -6.39 -1.43
N ILE A 376 4.90 -5.28 -0.72
CA ILE A 376 5.90 -5.16 0.35
C ILE A 376 5.19 -4.95 1.68
N PHE A 377 5.36 -5.89 2.61
CA PHE A 377 4.88 -5.77 3.97
C PHE A 377 6.05 -5.71 4.95
N ASN A 378 6.32 -4.53 5.50
CA ASN A 378 7.37 -4.31 6.49
C ASN A 378 6.80 -4.21 7.90
N GLN A 379 7.11 -5.17 8.74
CA GLN A 379 6.81 -5.19 10.18
C GLN A 379 8.06 -4.95 11.03
N GLY A 380 9.24 -5.15 10.44
CA GLY A 380 10.54 -4.96 11.06
C GLY A 380 11.21 -3.65 10.66
N LYS A 381 12.49 -3.69 10.36
CA LYS A 381 13.28 -2.52 9.98
C LYS A 381 13.88 -2.67 8.59
N VAL A 382 13.72 -1.65 7.76
CA VAL A 382 14.48 -1.44 6.53
C VAL A 382 15.38 -0.24 6.77
N GLU A 383 16.70 -0.43 6.78
CA GLU A 383 17.66 0.65 7.04
C GLU A 383 17.93 1.49 5.79
N GLY A 384 17.81 0.90 4.62
CA GLY A 384 17.89 1.59 3.34
C GLY A 384 16.56 2.16 2.86
N ASN A 385 16.50 2.44 1.56
CA ASN A 385 15.28 2.86 0.86
C ASN A 385 14.43 1.65 0.43
N VAL A 386 13.14 1.91 0.21
CA VAL A 386 12.28 1.08 -0.61
C VAL A 386 12.17 1.76 -1.97
N GLN A 387 12.85 1.21 -2.98
CA GLN A 387 12.98 1.81 -4.32
C GLN A 387 12.20 1.01 -5.35
N ILE A 388 11.32 1.68 -6.07
CA ILE A 388 10.56 1.10 -7.18
C ILE A 388 10.92 1.90 -8.44
N GLN A 389 11.58 1.24 -9.39
CA GLN A 389 12.10 1.89 -10.59
C GLN A 389 11.67 1.11 -11.84
N SER A 390 10.93 1.73 -12.76
CA SER A 390 10.42 1.09 -13.97
C SER A 390 9.69 -0.23 -13.69
N SER A 391 8.90 -0.32 -12.64
CA SER A 391 8.44 -1.59 -12.06
C SER A 391 7.05 -1.50 -11.44
N ASN A 392 6.45 -2.66 -11.14
CA ASN A 392 5.10 -2.75 -10.61
C ASN A 392 5.06 -3.45 -9.26
N VAL A 393 4.40 -2.83 -8.29
CA VAL A 393 4.19 -3.36 -6.95
C VAL A 393 2.69 -3.26 -6.61
N THR A 394 2.13 -4.29 -5.98
CA THR A 394 0.71 -4.26 -5.60
C THR A 394 0.44 -3.24 -4.51
N ASN A 395 1.10 -3.36 -3.37
CA ASN A 395 0.94 -2.46 -2.21
C ASN A 395 2.27 -2.30 -1.46
N ILE A 396 2.37 -1.25 -0.64
CA ILE A 396 3.39 -1.13 0.41
C ILE A 396 2.68 -0.92 1.73
N GLN A 397 2.88 -1.85 2.67
CA GLN A 397 2.38 -1.73 4.04
C GLN A 397 3.54 -1.67 5.01
N ASN A 398 3.61 -0.63 5.82
CA ASN A 398 4.62 -0.45 6.85
C ASN A 398 4.00 -0.36 8.23
N THR A 399 4.24 -1.36 9.06
CA THR A 399 3.93 -1.35 10.49
C THR A 399 5.20 -1.32 11.35
N GLY A 400 6.37 -1.36 10.69
CA GLY A 400 7.70 -1.23 11.27
C GLY A 400 8.36 0.10 10.88
N THR A 401 9.66 0.08 10.61
CA THR A 401 10.43 1.28 10.27
C THR A 401 11.05 1.17 8.89
N VAL A 402 10.87 2.18 8.07
CA VAL A 402 11.68 2.47 6.88
C VAL A 402 12.55 3.68 7.25
N THR A 403 13.84 3.45 7.47
CA THR A 403 14.76 4.48 8.00
C THR A 403 15.05 5.58 6.97
N GLN A 404 15.06 5.22 5.71
CA GLN A 404 15.17 6.15 4.60
C GLN A 404 13.80 6.38 3.94
N LYS A 405 13.73 6.50 2.64
CA LYS A 405 12.52 6.86 1.90
C LYS A 405 11.90 5.67 1.17
N ILE A 406 10.64 5.84 0.80
CA ILE A 406 10.01 5.10 -0.29
C ILE A 406 10.14 5.96 -1.55
N GLU A 407 10.77 5.44 -2.58
CA GLU A 407 11.08 6.16 -3.82
C GLU A 407 10.47 5.44 -5.02
N LEU A 408 9.62 6.13 -5.75
CA LEU A 408 9.03 5.67 -7.02
C LEU A 408 9.59 6.53 -8.15
N THR A 409 10.19 5.90 -9.15
CA THR A 409 10.80 6.62 -10.27
C THR A 409 10.59 5.88 -11.60
N GLN A 410 10.74 6.59 -12.71
CA GLN A 410 10.80 6.02 -14.06
C GLN A 410 9.58 5.16 -14.44
N ASN A 411 8.40 5.73 -14.41
CA ASN A 411 7.16 5.05 -14.78
C ASN A 411 6.78 3.85 -13.88
N SER A 412 7.16 3.91 -12.63
CA SER A 412 6.76 2.88 -11.66
C SER A 412 5.30 2.97 -11.28
N THR A 413 4.72 1.84 -10.91
CA THR A 413 3.33 1.79 -10.49
C THR A 413 3.19 1.01 -9.17
N ILE A 414 2.54 1.63 -8.20
CA ILE A 414 1.89 0.90 -7.09
C ILE A 414 0.41 0.82 -7.43
N GLN A 415 -0.11 -0.39 -7.63
CA GLN A 415 -1.51 -0.59 -8.03
C GLN A 415 -2.50 -0.16 -6.95
N GLY A 416 -2.20 -0.49 -5.72
CA GLY A 416 -2.98 -0.13 -4.55
C GLY A 416 -2.35 1.01 -3.76
N SER A 417 -2.17 0.84 -2.46
CA SER A 417 -1.84 1.90 -1.51
C SER A 417 -0.46 1.76 -0.87
N ILE A 418 0.05 2.88 -0.35
CA ILE A 418 1.12 2.93 0.65
C ILE A 418 0.45 3.18 2.00
N THR A 419 0.55 2.24 2.93
CA THR A 419 -0.01 2.39 4.28
C THR A 419 1.09 2.40 5.32
N ASN A 420 1.12 3.42 6.16
CA ASN A 420 2.06 3.56 7.26
C ASN A 420 1.34 3.63 8.61
N THR A 421 1.70 2.74 9.53
CA THR A 421 1.23 2.78 10.93
C THR A 421 2.36 2.98 11.93
N ASN A 422 3.60 3.14 11.47
CA ASN A 422 4.76 3.44 12.31
C ASN A 422 5.64 4.48 11.61
N LYS A 423 6.86 4.18 11.17
CA LYS A 423 7.78 5.20 10.68
C LYS A 423 8.23 5.00 9.25
N ILE A 424 8.06 6.02 8.42
CA ILE A 424 8.66 6.20 7.10
C ILE A 424 9.29 7.59 7.05
N ASN A 425 10.57 7.70 6.68
CA ASN A 425 11.28 8.99 6.71
C ASN A 425 10.97 9.92 5.52
N GLY A 426 10.25 9.43 4.50
CA GLY A 426 9.75 10.22 3.39
C GLY A 426 9.23 9.36 2.25
N ILE A 427 8.48 9.98 1.35
CA ILE A 427 7.94 9.34 0.14
C ILE A 427 8.19 10.27 -1.04
N ASP A 428 8.97 9.82 -2.01
CA ASP A 428 9.24 10.56 -3.24
C ASP A 428 8.64 9.81 -4.45
N ILE A 429 7.78 10.48 -5.18
CA ILE A 429 7.09 9.95 -6.35
C ILE A 429 7.46 10.84 -7.53
N THR A 430 8.25 10.32 -8.46
CA THR A 430 8.74 11.06 -9.61
C THR A 430 8.43 10.30 -10.88
N ASN A 431 7.69 10.89 -11.80
CA ASN A 431 7.26 10.24 -13.04
C ASN A 431 6.69 8.84 -12.79
N SER A 432 5.74 8.71 -11.87
CA SER A 432 5.25 7.42 -11.38
C SER A 432 3.80 7.50 -10.89
N GLN A 433 3.18 6.34 -10.66
CA GLN A 433 1.77 6.28 -10.33
C GLN A 433 1.50 5.46 -9.07
N ILE A 434 0.54 5.94 -8.28
CA ILE A 434 -0.09 5.18 -7.20
C ILE A 434 -1.59 5.14 -7.48
N GLY A 435 -2.16 3.95 -7.64
CA GLY A 435 -3.59 3.79 -7.92
C GLY A 435 -4.48 4.10 -6.71
N GLY A 436 -4.02 3.75 -5.50
CA GLY A 436 -4.74 3.96 -4.25
C GLY A 436 -4.23 5.14 -3.43
N ASN A 437 -4.31 5.01 -2.12
CA ASN A 437 -4.02 6.05 -1.15
C ASN A 437 -2.59 5.99 -0.59
N ILE A 438 -2.13 7.12 -0.05
CA ILE A 438 -0.99 7.18 0.87
C ILE A 438 -1.57 7.42 2.26
N VAL A 439 -1.48 6.44 3.16
CA VAL A 439 -2.16 6.47 4.46
C VAL A 439 -1.15 6.55 5.59
N ASN A 440 -1.31 7.54 6.46
CA ASN A 440 -0.64 7.67 7.76
C ASN A 440 -1.68 7.42 8.85
N SER A 441 -1.58 6.33 9.58
CA SER A 441 -2.67 5.84 10.44
C SER A 441 -2.19 5.41 11.83
N GLY A 442 -2.81 5.95 12.86
CA GLY A 442 -2.53 5.67 14.27
C GLY A 442 -1.58 6.65 14.92
N SER A 443 -1.68 6.79 16.23
CA SER A 443 -0.93 7.79 17.03
C SER A 443 0.60 7.63 16.95
N ASN A 444 1.10 6.45 16.62
CA ASN A 444 2.53 6.17 16.45
C ASN A 444 3.00 6.37 15.00
N ALA A 445 2.09 6.63 14.08
CA ALA A 445 2.44 6.78 12.68
C ALA A 445 3.16 8.10 12.44
N SER A 446 4.33 8.04 11.80
CA SER A 446 5.14 9.18 11.37
C SER A 446 5.57 8.96 9.94
N THR A 447 5.09 9.80 9.07
CA THR A 447 5.51 9.83 7.66
C THR A 447 6.26 11.13 7.42
N GLY A 448 7.48 11.05 6.87
CA GLY A 448 8.27 12.21 6.47
C GLY A 448 7.66 12.96 5.29
N ALA A 449 8.42 13.83 4.67
CA ALA A 449 7.94 14.62 3.53
C ALA A 449 7.44 13.73 2.38
N ILE A 450 6.36 14.16 1.73
CA ILE A 450 5.79 13.51 0.55
C ILE A 450 5.97 14.44 -0.64
N ASN A 451 6.71 14.01 -1.64
CA ASN A 451 6.97 14.76 -2.86
C ASN A 451 6.36 14.02 -4.07
N ILE A 452 5.51 14.70 -4.81
CA ILE A 452 4.83 14.19 -6.01
C ILE A 452 5.20 15.10 -7.16
N THR A 453 6.05 14.63 -8.06
CA THR A 453 6.69 15.48 -9.06
C THR A 453 6.75 14.81 -10.43
N ASN A 454 6.96 15.63 -11.45
CA ASN A 454 7.29 15.19 -12.80
C ASN A 454 6.26 14.25 -13.40
N LEU A 455 5.04 14.74 -13.65
CA LEU A 455 3.91 14.00 -14.24
C LEU A 455 3.42 12.81 -13.40
N SER A 456 3.68 12.84 -12.11
CA SER A 456 3.23 11.78 -11.20
C SER A 456 1.73 11.87 -10.93
N ASN A 457 1.10 10.72 -10.69
CA ASN A 457 -0.31 10.64 -10.38
C ASN A 457 -0.56 9.75 -9.15
N VAL A 458 -1.14 10.34 -8.12
CA VAL A 458 -1.71 9.59 -7.00
C VAL A 458 -3.22 9.61 -7.19
N GLY A 459 -3.79 8.48 -7.64
CA GLY A 459 -5.23 8.39 -7.96
C GLY A 459 -6.13 8.52 -6.72
N GLY A 460 -5.65 8.05 -5.57
CA GLY A 460 -6.30 8.22 -4.28
C GLY A 460 -5.86 9.47 -3.54
N SER A 461 -6.03 9.45 -2.22
CA SER A 461 -5.74 10.58 -1.33
C SER A 461 -4.53 10.31 -0.43
N ILE A 462 -3.89 11.37 0.04
CA ILE A 462 -3.03 11.33 1.23
C ILE A 462 -3.96 11.42 2.44
N ILE A 463 -4.00 10.36 3.24
CA ILE A 463 -4.93 10.23 4.37
C ILE A 463 -4.16 10.21 5.68
N ASN A 464 -4.50 11.11 6.58
CA ASN A 464 -4.04 11.14 7.97
C ASN A 464 -5.20 10.79 8.88
N GLN A 465 -5.12 9.65 9.57
CA GLN A 465 -6.28 9.08 10.28
C GLN A 465 -5.94 8.37 11.58
N ASN A 466 -6.97 8.05 12.37
CA ASN A 466 -6.87 7.26 13.61
C ASN A 466 -5.93 7.88 14.66
N GLY A 467 -6.01 9.21 14.86
CA GLY A 467 -5.18 9.93 15.82
C GLY A 467 -3.75 10.18 15.34
N ALA A 468 -3.45 9.97 14.07
CA ALA A 468 -2.12 10.25 13.52
C ALA A 468 -1.83 11.75 13.45
N THR A 469 -0.56 12.10 13.61
CA THR A 469 -0.06 13.45 13.42
C THR A 469 0.87 13.49 12.22
N PHE A 470 0.57 14.36 11.26
CA PHE A 470 1.39 14.60 10.08
C PHE A 470 1.97 16.02 10.12
N THR A 471 3.27 16.13 10.38
CA THR A 471 3.97 17.42 10.60
C THR A 471 4.91 17.83 9.45
N ASN A 472 5.11 16.96 8.47
CA ASN A 472 6.06 17.16 7.39
C ASN A 472 5.41 17.81 6.15
N SER A 473 6.21 18.17 5.16
CA SER A 473 5.71 18.81 3.94
C SER A 473 5.06 17.82 2.98
N ILE A 474 4.07 18.30 2.25
CA ILE A 474 3.52 17.69 1.05
C ILE A 474 3.77 18.63 -0.12
N THR A 475 4.50 18.17 -1.12
CA THR A 475 4.79 18.93 -2.33
C THR A 475 4.16 18.24 -3.53
N LEU A 476 3.33 18.95 -4.26
CA LEU A 476 2.76 18.54 -5.55
C LEU A 476 3.18 19.56 -6.60
N ASP A 477 3.96 19.15 -7.59
CA ASP A 477 4.38 20.05 -8.65
C ASP A 477 3.26 20.34 -9.67
N GLN A 478 3.46 21.29 -10.54
CA GLN A 478 2.46 21.75 -11.50
C GLN A 478 2.02 20.68 -12.51
N SER A 479 2.89 19.72 -12.81
CA SER A 479 2.63 18.68 -13.80
C SER A 479 1.93 17.46 -13.24
N SER A 480 1.83 17.35 -11.91
CA SER A 480 1.38 16.15 -11.19
C SER A 480 -0.06 16.29 -10.68
N LYS A 481 -0.66 15.15 -10.35
CA LYS A 481 -2.04 15.07 -9.87
C LYS A 481 -2.15 14.28 -8.56
N LEU A 482 -3.06 14.71 -7.72
CA LEU A 482 -3.41 14.07 -6.46
C LEU A 482 -4.93 13.99 -6.32
N GLY A 483 -5.47 12.81 -6.08
CA GLY A 483 -6.91 12.61 -5.87
C GLY A 483 -7.43 13.39 -4.68
N GLY A 484 -6.67 13.49 -3.58
CA GLY A 484 -7.04 14.36 -2.47
C GLY A 484 -6.09 14.35 -1.29
N ILE A 485 -6.45 15.13 -0.29
CA ILE A 485 -5.84 15.17 1.05
C ILE A 485 -6.98 15.00 2.05
N SER A 486 -6.84 14.07 3.00
CA SER A 486 -7.85 13.80 4.02
C SER A 486 -7.23 13.76 5.40
N ASN A 487 -7.72 14.62 6.30
CA ASN A 487 -7.38 14.60 7.71
C ASN A 487 -8.64 14.26 8.52
N THR A 488 -8.67 13.06 9.08
CA THR A 488 -9.89 12.55 9.73
C THR A 488 -10.01 13.00 11.19
N GLN A 489 -11.15 12.77 11.78
CA GLN A 489 -11.44 13.14 13.18
C GLN A 489 -10.35 12.60 14.13
N GLY A 490 -9.94 13.44 15.07
CA GLY A 490 -8.91 13.14 16.07
C GLY A 490 -7.48 13.17 15.55
N SER A 491 -7.27 13.41 14.25
CA SER A 491 -5.95 13.50 13.64
C SER A 491 -5.51 14.94 13.41
N THR A 492 -4.19 15.19 13.38
CA THR A 492 -3.62 16.51 13.19
C THR A 492 -2.74 16.56 11.94
N MET A 493 -2.94 17.57 11.12
CA MET A 493 -2.08 17.87 9.96
C MET A 493 -1.55 19.30 10.09
N SER A 494 -0.23 19.46 10.26
CA SER A 494 0.41 20.75 10.51
C SER A 494 1.61 21.04 9.59
N GLY A 495 1.91 20.15 8.66
CA GLY A 495 3.03 20.32 7.71
C GLY A 495 2.77 21.42 6.68
N THR A 496 3.81 21.78 5.93
CA THR A 496 3.70 22.73 4.83
C THR A 496 3.12 22.05 3.59
N LEU A 497 2.07 22.61 3.01
CA LEU A 497 1.46 22.12 1.79
C LEU A 497 1.81 23.03 0.62
N THR A 498 2.53 22.51 -0.37
CA THR A 498 2.83 23.19 -1.63
C THR A 498 2.11 22.46 -2.76
N LEU A 499 0.90 22.94 -3.09
CA LEU A 499 -0.02 22.29 -4.01
C LEU A 499 -0.07 23.07 -5.33
N ASN A 500 0.96 22.90 -6.17
CA ASN A 500 1.03 23.54 -7.48
C ASN A 500 0.36 22.73 -8.59
N GLY A 501 0.03 21.45 -8.36
CA GLY A 501 -0.66 20.55 -9.27
C GLY A 501 -2.16 20.47 -9.00
N GLU A 502 -2.85 19.62 -9.76
CA GLU A 502 -4.30 19.41 -9.63
C GLU A 502 -4.60 18.51 -8.41
N VAL A 503 -5.52 18.96 -7.55
CA VAL A 503 -5.99 18.20 -6.38
C VAL A 503 -7.49 17.99 -6.51
N GLY A 504 -7.95 16.76 -6.31
CA GLY A 504 -9.39 16.46 -6.34
C GLY A 504 -10.11 17.05 -5.14
N THR A 505 -9.87 16.53 -3.94
CA THR A 505 -10.56 16.97 -2.71
C THR A 505 -9.60 17.18 -1.56
N ILE A 506 -9.77 18.26 -0.80
CA ILE A 506 -9.17 18.48 0.51
C ILE A 506 -10.28 18.32 1.55
N TYR A 507 -10.19 17.28 2.37
CA TYR A 507 -11.15 16.96 3.42
C TYR A 507 -10.52 17.09 4.81
N ASN A 508 -11.20 17.77 5.71
CA ASN A 508 -10.80 17.89 7.11
C ASN A 508 -11.95 17.64 8.06
N ALA A 509 -11.78 16.71 8.99
CA ALA A 509 -12.64 16.48 10.14
C ALA A 509 -11.85 16.50 11.47
N GLY A 510 -10.53 16.75 11.39
CA GLY A 510 -9.62 16.86 12.53
C GLY A 510 -9.05 18.28 12.69
N GLN A 511 -7.84 18.35 13.20
CA GLN A 511 -7.07 19.58 13.31
C GLN A 511 -6.17 19.77 12.08
N PHE A 512 -6.38 20.84 11.31
CA PHE A 512 -5.63 21.16 10.11
C PHE A 512 -4.94 22.52 10.27
N ASP A 513 -3.67 22.44 10.71
CA ASP A 513 -2.84 23.62 11.01
C ASP A 513 -1.90 23.99 9.84
N SER A 514 -2.07 23.35 8.69
CA SER A 514 -1.29 23.66 7.50
C SER A 514 -1.85 24.90 6.78
N THR A 515 -0.96 25.75 6.26
CA THR A 515 -1.36 26.84 5.39
C THR A 515 -1.73 26.31 4.01
N LEU A 516 -2.87 26.71 3.47
CA LEU A 516 -3.34 26.35 2.14
C LEU A 516 -3.13 27.52 1.17
N THR A 517 -2.15 27.40 0.30
CA THR A 517 -1.93 28.32 -0.83
C THR A 517 -2.16 27.55 -2.12
N LEU A 518 -3.22 27.88 -2.84
CA LEU A 518 -3.69 27.15 -4.01
C LEU A 518 -3.36 27.91 -5.28
N SER A 519 -2.50 27.32 -6.12
CA SER A 519 -2.06 27.92 -7.39
C SER A 519 -2.54 27.14 -8.62
N ASN A 520 -3.37 26.07 -8.42
CA ASN A 520 -3.95 25.27 -9.49
C ASN A 520 -5.37 24.85 -9.09
N LYS A 521 -5.94 23.92 -9.85
CA LYS A 521 -7.31 23.43 -9.63
C LYS A 521 -7.39 22.53 -8.41
N VAL A 522 -8.31 22.86 -7.52
CA VAL A 522 -8.81 22.00 -6.44
C VAL A 522 -10.31 21.80 -6.68
N GLY A 523 -10.73 20.55 -6.81
CA GLY A 523 -12.13 20.24 -7.05
C GLY A 523 -13.02 20.67 -5.89
N GLN A 524 -12.63 20.29 -4.67
CA GLN A 524 -13.38 20.60 -3.46
C GLN A 524 -12.49 20.80 -2.23
N ILE A 525 -12.87 21.73 -1.36
CA ILE A 525 -12.40 21.81 0.03
C ILE A 525 -13.60 21.58 0.93
N ASN A 526 -13.51 20.58 1.82
CA ASN A 526 -14.58 20.25 2.75
C ASN A 526 -14.05 20.18 4.18
N ASN A 527 -14.44 21.14 4.99
CA ASN A 527 -14.20 21.14 6.43
C ASN A 527 -15.46 20.64 7.14
N ALA A 528 -15.46 19.41 7.56
CA ALA A 528 -16.60 18.75 8.17
C ALA A 528 -16.91 19.29 9.58
N GLU A 529 -18.04 18.91 10.13
CA GLU A 529 -18.40 19.21 11.53
C GLU A 529 -17.32 18.70 12.50
N GLY A 530 -16.94 19.53 13.45
CA GLY A 530 -15.83 19.27 14.38
C GLY A 530 -14.43 19.49 13.79
N GLY A 531 -14.29 19.64 12.48
CA GLY A 531 -13.02 19.96 11.83
C GLY A 531 -12.60 21.40 12.06
N THR A 532 -11.31 21.64 12.25
CA THR A 532 -10.72 22.96 12.41
C THR A 532 -9.65 23.18 11.36
N ILE A 533 -9.74 24.23 10.56
CA ILE A 533 -8.68 24.76 9.70
C ILE A 533 -8.17 26.03 10.35
N SER A 534 -6.99 25.98 10.95
CA SER A 534 -6.46 27.03 11.82
C SER A 534 -5.72 28.15 11.11
N ASN A 535 -5.37 27.97 9.83
CA ASN A 535 -4.65 28.94 9.03
C ASN A 535 -5.49 29.43 7.84
N ASP A 536 -5.09 30.56 7.31
CA ASP A 536 -5.76 31.19 6.18
C ASP A 536 -5.67 30.35 4.90
N ILE A 537 -6.70 30.42 4.08
CA ILE A 537 -6.73 29.81 2.75
C ILE A 537 -6.57 30.92 1.72
N THR A 538 -5.54 30.83 0.90
CA THR A 538 -5.29 31.77 -0.19
C THR A 538 -5.43 31.06 -1.54
N ILE A 539 -6.33 31.53 -2.37
CA ILE A 539 -6.47 31.10 -3.75
C ILE A 539 -5.74 32.14 -4.63
N ASN A 540 -4.56 31.73 -5.09
CA ASN A 540 -3.67 32.58 -5.88
C ASN A 540 -4.19 32.81 -7.29
N GLN A 541 -3.52 33.70 -8.03
CA GLN A 541 -3.65 33.82 -9.47
C GLN A 541 -3.51 32.45 -10.14
N ASN A 542 -4.42 32.06 -11.01
CA ASN A 542 -4.57 30.73 -11.63
C ASN A 542 -5.08 29.60 -10.71
N GLY A 543 -5.19 29.81 -9.41
CA GLY A 543 -5.83 28.86 -8.50
C GLY A 543 -7.35 28.83 -8.74
N SER A 544 -7.94 27.66 -8.70
CA SER A 544 -9.39 27.50 -8.76
C SER A 544 -9.91 26.46 -7.78
N VAL A 545 -11.03 26.77 -7.13
CA VAL A 545 -11.74 25.86 -6.25
C VAL A 545 -13.18 25.74 -6.75
N GLY A 546 -13.63 24.50 -7.02
CA GLY A 546 -15.01 24.29 -7.44
C GLY A 546 -15.99 24.57 -6.30
N THR A 547 -15.82 23.89 -5.18
CA THR A 547 -16.64 24.06 -3.97
C THR A 547 -15.79 24.12 -2.71
N LEU A 548 -16.08 25.11 -1.85
CA LEU A 548 -15.57 25.21 -0.50
C LEU A 548 -16.74 25.06 0.46
N ALA A 549 -16.78 23.94 1.20
CA ALA A 549 -17.82 23.65 2.18
C ALA A 549 -17.24 23.70 3.59
N ASN A 550 -17.89 24.43 4.48
CA ASN A 550 -17.51 24.50 5.89
C ASN A 550 -18.68 24.17 6.81
N ALA A 551 -18.54 23.11 7.59
CA ALA A 551 -19.43 22.80 8.69
C ALA A 551 -18.72 22.88 10.07
N GLY A 552 -17.39 23.03 10.06
CA GLY A 552 -16.54 23.18 11.23
C GLY A 552 -16.09 24.63 11.46
N THR A 553 -14.84 24.81 11.83
CA THR A 553 -14.21 26.13 12.03
C THR A 553 -13.14 26.39 10.97
N MET A 554 -13.15 27.57 10.37
CA MET A 554 -12.21 27.95 9.31
C MET A 554 -11.76 29.41 9.50
N GLN A 555 -10.49 29.70 9.21
CA GLN A 555 -9.93 31.05 9.25
C GLN A 555 -10.29 31.84 7.97
N ASN A 556 -9.49 32.83 7.62
CA ASN A 556 -9.77 33.71 6.49
C ASN A 556 -9.63 32.96 5.16
N ILE A 557 -10.47 33.37 4.20
CA ILE A 557 -10.41 32.95 2.82
C ILE A 557 -10.12 34.18 1.98
N THR A 558 -9.02 34.14 1.23
CA THR A 558 -8.67 35.24 0.30
C THR A 558 -8.59 34.67 -1.11
N ILE A 559 -9.43 35.18 -1.99
CA ILE A 559 -9.42 34.92 -3.43
C ILE A 559 -8.69 36.08 -4.09
N GLN A 560 -7.51 35.84 -4.64
CA GLN A 560 -6.69 36.86 -5.29
C GLN A 560 -7.25 37.21 -6.69
N GLN A 561 -6.77 38.28 -7.26
CA GLN A 561 -7.07 38.68 -8.64
C GLN A 561 -6.73 37.50 -9.59
N GLN A 562 -7.67 37.13 -10.48
CA GLN A 562 -7.62 35.95 -11.36
C GLN A 562 -7.72 34.57 -10.65
N GLY A 563 -7.73 34.50 -9.33
CA GLY A 563 -8.16 33.32 -8.60
C GLY A 563 -9.66 33.07 -8.78
N LYS A 564 -10.12 31.85 -8.59
CA LYS A 564 -11.54 31.52 -8.76
C LYS A 564 -12.02 30.59 -7.65
N VAL A 565 -13.16 30.96 -7.06
CA VAL A 565 -13.99 30.01 -6.27
C VAL A 565 -15.39 30.08 -6.85
N GLU A 566 -15.97 28.91 -7.20
CA GLU A 566 -17.32 28.89 -7.77
C GLU A 566 -18.36 28.98 -6.67
N ASN A 567 -18.25 28.10 -5.66
CA ASN A 567 -19.23 28.02 -4.59
C ASN A 567 -18.55 27.96 -3.22
N ILE A 568 -19.06 28.74 -2.28
CA ILE A 568 -18.78 28.63 -0.85
C ILE A 568 -20.08 28.29 -0.14
N THR A 569 -20.09 27.25 0.67
CA THR A 569 -21.21 26.91 1.56
C THR A 569 -20.72 26.91 3.00
N ASN A 570 -21.42 27.59 3.88
CA ASN A 570 -21.07 27.66 5.30
C ASN A 570 -22.25 27.28 6.19
N SER A 571 -22.08 26.26 6.99
CA SER A 571 -22.96 25.90 8.11
C SER A 571 -22.25 25.95 9.47
N GLY A 572 -20.92 26.16 9.46
CA GLY A 572 -20.07 26.29 10.64
C GLY A 572 -19.62 27.72 10.89
N THR A 573 -18.40 27.90 11.34
CA THR A 573 -17.81 29.20 11.61
C THR A 573 -16.68 29.51 10.64
N MET A 574 -16.74 30.67 10.00
CA MET A 574 -15.68 31.23 9.16
C MET A 574 -15.28 32.63 9.68
N GLN A 575 -13.99 32.93 9.56
CA GLN A 575 -13.52 34.31 9.71
C GLN A 575 -13.86 35.14 8.46
N ALA A 576 -12.98 35.98 7.99
CA ALA A 576 -13.27 36.82 6.85
C ALA A 576 -13.20 36.10 5.50
N ILE A 577 -14.06 36.48 4.58
CA ILE A 577 -14.00 36.12 3.17
C ILE A 577 -13.68 37.37 2.36
N THR A 578 -12.56 37.38 1.64
CA THR A 578 -12.16 38.44 0.74
C THR A 578 -12.15 37.95 -0.70
N ASN A 579 -13.02 38.41 -1.51
CA ASN A 579 -13.13 38.12 -2.93
C ASN A 579 -12.56 39.27 -3.78
N ASN A 580 -11.36 39.07 -4.33
CA ASN A 580 -10.75 39.99 -5.30
C ASN A 580 -10.75 39.42 -6.73
N ALA A 581 -11.48 38.30 -6.96
CA ALA A 581 -11.52 37.63 -8.25
C ALA A 581 -12.19 38.52 -9.32
N THR A 582 -11.44 38.84 -10.36
CA THR A 582 -11.98 39.62 -11.50
C THR A 582 -12.56 38.73 -12.58
N THR A 583 -12.51 37.43 -12.43
CA THR A 583 -13.04 36.42 -13.36
C THR A 583 -13.99 35.46 -12.66
N GLY A 584 -15.14 35.25 -13.27
CA GLY A 584 -16.18 34.37 -12.70
C GLY A 584 -17.04 35.06 -11.64
N THR A 585 -18.00 34.38 -11.12
CA THR A 585 -18.89 34.83 -10.04
C THR A 585 -18.72 33.88 -8.85
N LEU A 586 -18.44 34.43 -7.68
CA LEU A 586 -18.49 33.72 -6.42
C LEU A 586 -19.95 33.56 -5.98
N THR A 587 -20.39 32.35 -5.76
CA THR A 587 -21.67 32.06 -5.08
C THR A 587 -21.39 31.64 -3.64
N LEU A 588 -21.85 32.44 -2.69
CA LEU A 588 -21.75 32.19 -1.25
C LEU A 588 -23.11 31.87 -0.66
N THR A 589 -23.26 30.71 -0.04
CA THR A 589 -24.46 30.33 0.72
C THR A 589 -24.09 30.12 2.19
N ASN A 590 -24.57 30.97 3.06
CA ASN A 590 -24.40 30.82 4.52
C ASN A 590 -25.68 30.19 5.11
N SER A 591 -25.66 28.88 5.28
CA SER A 591 -26.83 28.08 5.71
C SER A 591 -26.81 27.84 7.23
N GLY A 592 -27.12 28.85 7.99
CA GLY A 592 -27.14 28.78 9.46
C GLY A 592 -25.78 28.96 10.12
N GLY A 593 -24.70 29.06 9.37
CA GLY A 593 -23.36 29.30 9.90
C GLY A 593 -23.07 30.72 10.27
N THR A 594 -21.91 30.95 10.87
CA THR A 594 -21.39 32.28 11.20
C THR A 594 -20.21 32.63 10.32
N ILE A 595 -20.23 33.83 9.73
CA ILE A 595 -19.11 34.43 8.98
C ILE A 595 -18.79 35.74 9.66
N ASP A 596 -17.52 36.00 9.96
CA ASP A 596 -17.15 37.25 10.60
C ASP A 596 -17.38 38.46 9.69
N LYS A 597 -16.79 38.44 8.49
CA LYS A 597 -16.84 39.57 7.56
C LYS A 597 -16.74 39.12 6.11
N ILE A 598 -17.40 39.83 5.20
CA ILE A 598 -17.28 39.58 3.76
C ILE A 598 -16.83 40.89 3.07
N THR A 599 -15.81 40.77 2.23
CA THR A 599 -15.33 41.86 1.36
C THR A 599 -15.36 41.40 -0.10
N ASN A 600 -16.04 42.13 -0.96
CA ASN A 600 -16.06 41.97 -2.42
C ASN A 600 -15.29 43.10 -3.07
N GLY A 601 -14.09 42.85 -3.56
CA GLY A 601 -13.14 43.85 -4.03
C GLY A 601 -13.44 44.39 -5.44
N THR A 602 -12.60 45.28 -5.88
CA THR A 602 -12.75 45.98 -7.16
C THR A 602 -12.79 45.01 -8.34
N GLY A 603 -13.83 45.14 -9.16
CA GLY A 603 -14.06 44.29 -10.34
C GLY A 603 -14.51 42.86 -10.03
N ALA A 604 -14.59 42.45 -8.76
CA ALA A 604 -15.08 41.15 -8.36
C ALA A 604 -16.59 41.06 -8.45
N THR A 605 -17.12 39.89 -8.77
CA THR A 605 -18.55 39.60 -8.78
C THR A 605 -18.87 38.51 -7.76
N ALA A 606 -19.87 38.79 -6.92
CA ALA A 606 -20.34 37.79 -5.94
C ALA A 606 -21.87 37.81 -5.80
N THR A 607 -22.41 36.66 -5.49
CA THR A 607 -23.80 36.46 -5.06
C THR A 607 -23.77 35.80 -3.68
N ILE A 608 -24.38 36.49 -2.71
CA ILE A 608 -24.46 36.04 -1.32
C ILE A 608 -25.90 35.66 -0.98
N ARG A 609 -26.14 34.46 -0.52
CA ARG A 609 -27.38 34.06 0.11
C ARG A 609 -27.13 33.81 1.59
N ASN A 610 -27.68 34.66 2.45
CA ASN A 610 -27.46 34.59 3.89
C ASN A 610 -28.69 34.05 4.61
N GLN A 611 -28.55 32.90 5.21
CA GLN A 611 -29.50 32.25 6.13
C GLN A 611 -28.87 31.99 7.51
N GLY A 612 -27.72 32.57 7.79
CA GLY A 612 -26.99 32.50 9.03
C GLY A 612 -26.60 33.87 9.52
N LYS A 613 -25.45 33.99 10.18
CA LYS A 613 -24.94 35.21 10.75
C LYS A 613 -23.69 35.73 10.04
N ILE A 614 -23.70 37.02 9.68
CA ILE A 614 -22.51 37.77 9.26
C ILE A 614 -22.23 38.79 10.35
N THR A 615 -21.17 38.69 11.12
CA THR A 615 -20.99 39.42 12.38
C THR A 615 -20.57 40.87 12.16
N ASN A 616 -19.60 41.13 11.30
CA ASN A 616 -18.99 42.45 11.07
C ASN A 616 -19.30 43.00 9.68
N GLY A 617 -20.50 42.69 9.18
CA GLY A 617 -21.08 43.26 7.98
C GLY A 617 -20.42 42.89 6.65
N ILE A 618 -20.82 43.54 5.62
CA ILE A 618 -20.38 43.31 4.22
C ILE A 618 -19.78 44.60 3.65
N ILE A 619 -18.65 44.48 2.96
CA ILE A 619 -18.01 45.57 2.22
C ILE A 619 -17.99 45.20 0.73
N ASN A 620 -18.64 45.98 -0.10
CA ASN A 620 -18.52 45.95 -1.55
C ASN A 620 -17.64 47.11 -2.00
N ASP A 621 -16.37 46.80 -2.30
CA ASP A 621 -15.36 47.81 -2.61
C ASP A 621 -15.05 47.84 -4.11
N GLY A 622 -15.94 48.46 -4.88
CA GLY A 622 -15.82 48.58 -6.34
C GLY A 622 -16.21 47.33 -7.12
N GLY A 623 -16.79 46.34 -6.47
CA GLY A 623 -17.26 45.09 -7.09
C GLY A 623 -18.73 45.14 -7.50
N THR A 624 -19.21 44.03 -8.07
CA THR A 624 -20.63 43.75 -8.31
C THR A 624 -21.11 42.72 -7.32
N LEU A 625 -22.06 43.09 -6.47
CA LEU A 625 -22.51 42.24 -5.37
C LEU A 625 -24.03 42.09 -5.39
N THR A 626 -24.52 40.89 -5.34
CA THR A 626 -25.95 40.59 -5.10
C THR A 626 -26.06 39.91 -3.73
N VAL A 627 -26.96 40.41 -2.89
CA VAL A 627 -27.23 39.86 -1.56
C VAL A 627 -28.69 39.46 -1.44
N PHE A 628 -28.93 38.20 -1.17
CA PHE A 628 -30.24 37.65 -0.77
C PHE A 628 -30.22 37.45 0.74
N ASN A 629 -31.22 38.00 1.42
CA ASN A 629 -31.35 37.79 2.86
C ASN A 629 -32.72 37.17 3.14
N ASP A 630 -32.77 35.87 3.15
CA ASP A 630 -34.05 35.12 3.27
C ASP A 630 -34.78 35.42 4.58
N PHE A 631 -36.05 35.24 4.59
CA PHE A 631 -36.91 35.45 5.76
C PHE A 631 -37.86 34.27 5.97
N ARG A 632 -38.36 34.13 7.20
CA ARG A 632 -39.33 33.12 7.57
C ARG A 632 -40.37 33.65 8.54
N LYS A 633 -41.51 32.92 8.64
CA LYS A 633 -42.49 33.16 9.68
C LYS A 633 -41.95 32.74 11.03
N ASP A 634 -42.04 33.59 12.02
CA ASP A 634 -41.79 33.28 13.43
C ASP A 634 -43.11 33.07 14.14
N GLU A 635 -43.44 31.85 14.51
CA GLU A 635 -44.66 31.51 15.20
C GLU A 635 -44.75 32.08 16.66
N SER A 636 -43.60 32.45 17.21
CA SER A 636 -43.50 33.02 18.57
C SER A 636 -43.51 34.54 18.60
N ALA A 637 -43.30 35.21 17.47
CA ALA A 637 -43.26 36.68 17.38
C ALA A 637 -44.62 37.31 17.08
N ALA A 638 -44.97 38.35 17.77
CA ALA A 638 -46.22 39.10 17.56
C ALA A 638 -46.37 39.61 16.10
N ASN A 639 -45.30 39.77 15.38
CA ASN A 639 -45.21 40.26 13.99
C ASN A 639 -45.10 39.21 12.91
N GLY A 640 -44.97 37.91 13.27
CA GLY A 640 -45.18 36.81 12.37
C GLY A 640 -44.04 36.48 11.38
N TYR A 641 -43.10 37.37 11.10
CA TYR A 641 -41.99 37.17 10.17
C TYR A 641 -40.72 37.83 10.68
N HIS A 642 -39.57 37.17 10.41
CA HIS A 642 -38.26 37.77 10.61
C HIS A 642 -37.28 37.29 9.56
N THR A 643 -36.22 38.03 9.36
CA THR A 643 -35.12 37.65 8.47
C THR A 643 -34.42 36.42 9.06
N ILE A 644 -34.18 35.38 8.27
CA ILE A 644 -33.44 34.20 8.70
C ILE A 644 -31.97 34.55 8.88
N GLY A 645 -31.41 35.35 7.94
CA GLY A 645 -30.03 35.79 7.97
C GLY A 645 -29.86 37.08 8.78
N GLU A 646 -28.85 37.06 9.68
CA GLU A 646 -28.44 38.22 10.45
C GLU A 646 -27.20 38.85 9.77
N ILE A 647 -27.22 40.17 9.52
CA ILE A 647 -26.05 40.92 9.06
C ILE A 647 -25.76 41.98 10.13
N GLY A 648 -24.64 41.85 10.81
CA GLY A 648 -24.14 42.80 11.80
C GLY A 648 -23.57 44.05 11.14
N LYS A 649 -22.98 44.92 11.95
CA LYS A 649 -22.50 46.22 11.48
C LYS A 649 -20.98 46.18 11.26
N THR A 650 -20.53 46.82 10.19
CA THR A 650 -19.09 47.08 9.92
C THR A 650 -18.53 48.04 10.97
N ALA A 651 -17.23 48.24 10.98
CA ALA A 651 -16.57 49.22 11.85
C ALA A 651 -17.10 50.65 11.65
N ASN A 652 -17.72 50.94 10.52
CA ASN A 652 -18.35 52.23 10.23
C ASN A 652 -19.80 52.30 10.73
N GLY A 653 -20.32 51.28 11.37
CA GLY A 653 -21.64 51.26 11.99
C GLY A 653 -22.80 50.99 11.03
N VAL A 654 -22.52 50.46 9.84
CA VAL A 654 -23.54 50.09 8.83
C VAL A 654 -23.48 48.61 8.49
N HIS A 655 -24.59 48.03 8.03
CA HIS A 655 -24.64 46.62 7.65
C HIS A 655 -23.86 46.32 6.38
N ILE A 656 -23.93 47.25 5.37
CA ILE A 656 -23.23 47.13 4.10
C ILE A 656 -22.56 48.43 3.73
N GLU A 657 -21.27 48.40 3.44
CA GLU A 657 -20.52 49.47 2.83
C GLU A 657 -20.41 49.24 1.31
N ASN A 658 -20.89 50.19 0.49
CA ASN A 658 -20.82 50.14 -0.97
C ASN A 658 -19.91 51.22 -1.49
N LYS A 659 -18.60 50.98 -1.59
CA LYS A 659 -17.54 51.94 -1.87
C LYS A 659 -17.11 51.93 -3.35
N ASN A 660 -16.32 52.92 -3.76
CA ASN A 660 -15.54 52.90 -5.00
C ASN A 660 -16.35 52.52 -6.25
N ASN A 661 -17.56 53.17 -6.41
CA ASN A 661 -18.52 52.87 -7.49
C ASN A 661 -19.03 51.40 -7.52
N GLY A 662 -19.00 50.72 -6.38
CA GLY A 662 -19.57 49.40 -6.26
C GLY A 662 -21.04 49.34 -6.70
N LYS A 663 -21.41 48.22 -7.32
CA LYS A 663 -22.78 47.91 -7.70
C LYS A 663 -23.32 46.89 -6.70
N LEU A 664 -24.39 47.24 -6.00
CA LEU A 664 -25.04 46.42 -4.99
C LEU A 664 -26.48 46.14 -5.39
N HIS A 665 -26.82 44.88 -5.54
CA HIS A 665 -28.21 44.46 -5.74
C HIS A 665 -28.68 43.70 -4.50
N LEU A 666 -29.79 44.14 -3.91
CA LEU A 666 -30.40 43.52 -2.73
C LEU A 666 -31.72 42.89 -3.20
N ASP A 667 -31.87 41.59 -2.97
CA ASP A 667 -33.05 40.86 -3.41
C ASP A 667 -33.62 40.00 -2.28
N ALA A 668 -34.92 39.76 -2.30
CA ALA A 668 -35.66 39.00 -1.29
C ALA A 668 -35.49 39.54 0.14
N TRP A 669 -35.49 40.87 0.30
CA TRP A 669 -35.35 41.50 1.62
C TRP A 669 -36.69 41.63 2.32
N TYR A 670 -36.70 41.39 3.60
CA TYR A 670 -37.87 41.54 4.46
C TYR A 670 -37.70 42.75 5.40
N PHE A 671 -38.72 43.55 5.48
CA PHE A 671 -38.84 44.62 6.47
C PHE A 671 -40.05 44.38 7.37
N ASN A 672 -39.88 44.57 8.67
CA ASN A 672 -40.83 44.18 9.69
C ASN A 672 -41.98 45.20 9.88
N LYS A 673 -41.95 46.30 9.18
CA LYS A 673 -42.94 47.36 9.23
C LYS A 673 -43.07 48.01 7.86
N GLU A 674 -44.18 48.69 7.61
CA GLU A 674 -44.53 49.34 6.36
C GLU A 674 -43.65 50.57 6.03
N ASP A 675 -43.17 51.29 7.02
CA ASP A 675 -42.14 52.33 6.91
C ASP A 675 -41.50 52.59 8.30
N TYR A 676 -40.41 53.37 8.31
CA TYR A 676 -39.70 53.80 9.53
C TYR A 676 -39.64 55.29 9.60
N ALA A 677 -40.62 55.92 10.27
CA ALA A 677 -40.86 57.35 10.26
C ALA A 677 -39.73 58.20 10.89
N THR A 678 -39.12 57.71 12.00
CA THR A 678 -38.12 58.43 12.76
C THR A 678 -36.69 57.95 12.46
N ALA A 679 -35.69 58.80 12.67
CA ALA A 679 -34.28 58.42 12.54
C ALA A 679 -33.92 57.27 13.50
N GLU A 680 -34.49 57.24 14.68
CA GLU A 680 -34.22 56.17 15.67
C GLU A 680 -34.81 54.80 15.22
N GLU A 681 -36.04 54.80 14.67
CA GLU A 681 -36.60 53.58 14.07
C GLU A 681 -35.72 53.07 12.93
N ARG A 682 -35.23 53.96 12.05
CA ARG A 682 -34.32 53.59 10.94
C ARG A 682 -33.00 53.04 11.42
N LYS A 683 -32.37 53.63 12.46
CA LYS A 683 -31.14 53.08 13.05
C LYS A 683 -31.27 51.65 13.53
N ASN A 684 -32.48 51.30 14.01
CA ASN A 684 -32.73 49.99 14.64
C ASN A 684 -33.33 48.98 13.66
N ASN A 685 -34.02 49.40 12.62
CA ASN A 685 -34.83 48.47 11.79
C ASN A 685 -34.54 48.57 10.29
N ALA A 686 -34.01 49.70 9.80
CA ALA A 686 -33.68 49.84 8.38
C ALA A 686 -32.38 49.08 8.05
N LEU A 687 -32.19 48.78 6.78
CA LEU A 687 -30.89 48.36 6.28
C LEU A 687 -29.96 49.58 6.26
N LEU A 688 -28.94 49.59 7.10
CA LEU A 688 -27.97 50.67 7.16
C LEU A 688 -26.89 50.45 6.12
N VAL A 689 -26.69 51.43 5.25
CA VAL A 689 -25.69 51.40 4.17
C VAL A 689 -24.88 52.67 4.15
N ASP A 690 -23.62 52.59 3.65
CA ASP A 690 -22.76 53.73 3.43
C ASP A 690 -22.10 53.70 2.05
N GLY A 691 -21.77 54.83 1.47
CA GLY A 691 -20.97 54.97 0.25
C GLY A 691 -21.78 55.29 -1.01
N ASN A 692 -21.59 54.54 -2.10
CA ASN A 692 -22.24 54.81 -3.39
C ASN A 692 -23.70 54.36 -3.40
N TYR A 693 -24.61 55.25 -2.98
CA TYR A 693 -26.03 54.97 -2.95
C TYR A 693 -26.61 54.78 -4.36
N ALA A 694 -26.16 55.56 -5.35
CA ALA A 694 -26.65 55.47 -6.74
C ALA A 694 -26.43 54.08 -7.35
N GLY A 695 -25.37 53.39 -6.91
CA GLY A 695 -25.06 52.02 -7.33
C GLY A 695 -25.88 50.91 -6.62
N ILE A 696 -26.80 51.27 -5.74
CA ILE A 696 -27.65 50.30 -5.01
C ILE A 696 -28.97 50.14 -5.77
N THR A 697 -29.37 48.88 -5.99
CA THR A 697 -30.68 48.53 -6.57
C THR A 697 -31.36 47.50 -5.67
N LEU A 698 -32.69 47.55 -5.64
CA LEU A 698 -33.51 46.53 -4.95
C LEU A 698 -34.22 45.66 -5.99
N GLY A 699 -34.19 44.35 -5.74
CA GLY A 699 -35.10 43.37 -6.34
C GLY A 699 -36.42 43.31 -5.59
N ASP A 700 -36.91 42.09 -5.34
CA ASP A 700 -38.14 41.90 -4.59
C ASP A 700 -37.95 42.22 -3.10
N VAL A 701 -38.86 43.02 -2.55
CA VAL A 701 -38.88 43.43 -1.13
C VAL A 701 -40.21 43.00 -0.52
N PHE A 702 -40.13 42.37 0.63
CA PHE A 702 -41.28 41.87 1.35
C PHE A 702 -41.51 42.71 2.60
N VAL A 703 -42.73 43.17 2.73
CA VAL A 703 -43.12 44.08 3.83
C VAL A 703 -44.13 43.36 4.73
N ASN A 704 -43.89 43.44 6.03
CA ASN A 704 -44.91 43.05 7.00
C ASN A 704 -46.09 44.01 6.98
N THR A 705 -47.28 43.47 6.78
CA THR A 705 -48.51 44.23 6.65
C THR A 705 -49.45 44.03 7.82
N GLN A 706 -48.96 43.54 8.96
CA GLN A 706 -49.77 43.44 10.17
C GLN A 706 -50.05 44.83 10.76
N GLY A 707 -51.27 45.20 10.80
CA GLY A 707 -51.66 46.54 11.29
C GLY A 707 -51.57 47.68 10.25
N LEU A 708 -51.41 47.33 8.98
CA LEU A 708 -51.30 48.25 7.88
C LEU A 708 -52.68 48.94 7.67
N ASP A 709 -52.64 50.28 7.53
CA ASP A 709 -53.79 51.11 7.26
C ASP A 709 -53.82 51.42 5.74
N VAL A 710 -54.92 51.00 5.08
CA VAL A 710 -55.11 51.18 3.63
C VAL A 710 -55.28 52.61 3.19
N ASP A 711 -55.66 53.51 4.10
CA ASP A 711 -55.90 54.92 3.79
C ASP A 711 -54.64 55.79 3.98
N LYS A 712 -53.58 55.18 4.53
CA LYS A 712 -52.35 55.91 4.81
C LYS A 712 -51.34 55.77 3.67
N THR A 713 -50.56 56.80 3.44
CA THR A 713 -49.41 56.77 2.55
C THR A 713 -48.16 56.45 3.34
N TYR A 714 -47.36 55.47 2.83
CA TYR A 714 -46.16 55.08 3.38
C TYR A 714 -44.97 55.42 2.46
N ASN A 715 -43.74 55.44 3.01
CA ASN A 715 -42.54 55.76 2.25
C ASN A 715 -41.54 54.66 2.32
N ALA A 716 -41.43 53.85 1.25
CA ALA A 716 -40.49 52.76 1.16
C ALA A 716 -39.00 53.19 1.24
N ASN A 717 -38.67 54.46 0.87
CA ASN A 717 -37.30 54.95 0.98
C ASN A 717 -36.75 54.91 2.40
N THR A 718 -37.63 54.83 3.41
CA THR A 718 -37.25 54.69 4.84
C THR A 718 -36.62 53.32 5.17
N PHE A 719 -36.77 52.35 4.28
CA PHE A 719 -36.16 51.02 4.47
C PHE A 719 -34.64 51.01 4.39
N ILE A 720 -34.03 52.02 3.78
CA ILE A 720 -32.58 52.18 3.66
C ILE A 720 -32.16 53.52 4.30
N ALA A 721 -31.22 53.45 5.22
CA ALA A 721 -30.71 54.62 5.95
C ALA A 721 -29.17 54.59 6.06
N ASP A 722 -28.58 55.72 6.41
CA ASP A 722 -27.18 55.80 6.84
C ASP A 722 -27.01 55.40 8.33
N LYS A 723 -25.77 55.41 8.83
CA LYS A 723 -25.46 55.11 10.24
C LYS A 723 -26.18 55.96 11.27
N ASP A 724 -26.53 57.18 10.89
CA ASP A 724 -27.19 58.16 11.74
C ASP A 724 -28.72 58.09 11.65
N GLY A 725 -29.25 57.17 10.83
CA GLY A 725 -30.65 56.98 10.56
C GLY A 725 -31.24 57.97 9.57
N ASN A 726 -30.41 58.73 8.85
CA ASN A 726 -30.92 59.54 7.80
C ASN A 726 -31.37 58.67 6.63
N MET A 727 -32.55 58.95 6.08
CA MET A 727 -33.08 58.26 4.92
C MET A 727 -32.16 58.46 3.71
N VAL A 728 -31.75 57.39 3.07
CA VAL A 728 -30.95 57.38 1.84
C VAL A 728 -31.56 56.52 0.72
N GLY A 729 -32.74 55.93 0.99
CA GLY A 729 -33.44 55.14 0.00
C GLY A 729 -33.90 55.93 -1.23
N ASP A 730 -34.07 57.21 -1.09
CA ASP A 730 -34.37 58.13 -2.21
C ASP A 730 -33.18 58.39 -3.17
N LYS A 731 -31.95 58.04 -2.72
CA LYS A 731 -30.68 58.17 -3.48
C LYS A 731 -30.29 56.92 -4.24
N ILE A 732 -30.94 55.79 -3.97
CA ILE A 732 -30.62 54.50 -4.64
C ILE A 732 -31.18 54.50 -6.07
N ASN A 733 -30.81 53.46 -6.82
CA ASN A 733 -31.29 53.26 -8.20
C ASN A 733 -31.07 54.52 -9.06
N ASN A 734 -29.83 55.05 -9.04
CA ASN A 734 -29.49 56.31 -9.72
C ASN A 734 -30.38 57.47 -9.30
N GLY A 735 -30.76 57.56 -8.03
CA GLY A 735 -31.61 58.59 -7.49
C GLY A 735 -33.12 58.50 -7.86
N GLN A 736 -33.54 57.35 -8.36
CA GLN A 736 -34.95 57.05 -8.62
C GLN A 736 -35.72 56.62 -7.36
N GLY A 737 -35.00 56.22 -6.30
CA GLY A 737 -35.58 55.65 -5.08
C GLY A 737 -35.99 54.19 -5.20
N ILE A 738 -36.73 53.71 -4.22
CA ILE A 738 -37.25 52.35 -4.19
C ILE A 738 -38.42 52.18 -5.14
N ASP A 739 -38.35 51.20 -6.03
CA ASP A 739 -39.46 50.88 -6.96
C ASP A 739 -40.59 50.17 -6.22
N VAL A 740 -41.72 50.84 -6.11
CA VAL A 740 -42.92 50.33 -5.44
C VAL A 740 -43.45 49.05 -6.09
N ASN A 741 -43.23 48.84 -7.40
CA ASN A 741 -43.66 47.62 -8.09
C ASN A 741 -42.90 46.38 -7.63
N LYS A 742 -41.78 46.55 -6.91
CA LYS A 742 -40.97 45.47 -6.30
C LYS A 742 -41.35 45.15 -4.85
N LEU A 743 -42.33 45.93 -4.30
CA LEU A 743 -42.82 45.68 -2.95
C LEU A 743 -43.90 44.59 -2.96
N HIS A 744 -43.76 43.62 -2.10
CA HIS A 744 -44.73 42.55 -1.92
C HIS A 744 -45.18 42.45 -0.47
N SER A 745 -46.48 42.27 -0.28
CA SER A 745 -47.02 41.96 1.04
C SER A 745 -46.73 40.50 1.38
N VAL A 746 -46.23 40.25 2.59
CA VAL A 746 -46.04 38.84 3.08
C VAL A 746 -47.36 38.10 3.25
N SER A 747 -48.48 38.81 3.39
CA SER A 747 -49.81 38.19 3.57
C SER A 747 -50.52 37.84 2.26
N GLY A 748 -50.10 38.40 1.14
CA GLY A 748 -50.80 38.27 -0.15
C GLY A 748 -52.18 38.97 -0.19
N ILE A 749 -52.64 39.51 0.92
CA ILE A 749 -53.98 40.19 1.02
C ILE A 749 -53.89 41.61 0.42
N TYR A 750 -52.71 42.21 0.56
CA TYR A 750 -52.45 43.52 0.09
C TYR A 750 -51.53 43.52 -1.14
N LYS A 751 -51.77 44.41 -2.07
CA LYS A 751 -50.81 44.87 -3.07
C LYS A 751 -50.49 46.32 -2.82
N PHE A 752 -49.31 46.75 -3.26
CA PHE A 752 -48.81 48.07 -3.08
C PHE A 752 -48.94 48.84 -4.40
N GLU A 753 -49.42 50.04 -4.34
CA GLU A 753 -49.56 50.94 -5.51
C GLU A 753 -48.79 52.23 -5.26
N ASN A 754 -48.10 52.68 -6.30
CA ASN A 754 -47.41 53.95 -6.23
C ASN A 754 -48.39 55.06 -6.00
N PHE A 755 -48.12 55.96 -5.05
CA PHE A 755 -49.03 57.08 -4.69
C PHE A 755 -48.24 58.32 -4.34
N GLY A 756 -48.08 59.19 -5.29
CA GLY A 756 -47.43 60.49 -5.08
C GLY A 756 -46.01 60.57 -5.47
N GLY A 757 -45.09 60.65 -4.50
CA GLY A 757 -43.66 60.90 -4.74
C GLY A 757 -42.84 59.60 -4.98
N LYS A 758 -41.52 59.74 -5.17
CA LYS A 758 -40.59 58.58 -5.29
C LYS A 758 -40.63 57.68 -4.05
N GLY A 759 -40.94 56.40 -4.23
CA GLY A 759 -41.02 55.45 -3.16
C GLY A 759 -42.22 55.60 -2.22
N GLU A 760 -43.13 56.55 -2.49
CA GLU A 760 -44.37 56.63 -1.73
C GLU A 760 -45.40 55.66 -2.25
N TYR A 761 -46.04 54.91 -1.34
CA TYR A 761 -47.03 53.91 -1.72
C TYR A 761 -48.22 53.86 -0.78
N ARG A 762 -49.29 53.29 -1.29
CA ARG A 762 -50.44 52.88 -0.48
C ARG A 762 -50.70 51.40 -0.65
N ALA A 763 -51.18 50.77 0.38
CA ALA A 763 -51.69 49.42 0.30
C ALA A 763 -53.16 49.39 -0.13
N ILE A 764 -53.44 48.55 -1.06
CA ILE A 764 -54.80 48.24 -1.45
C ILE A 764 -55.10 46.75 -1.29
N ILE A 765 -56.32 46.38 -1.03
CA ILE A 765 -56.77 45.00 -0.92
C ILE A 765 -56.63 44.33 -2.29
N ASN A 766 -55.80 43.28 -2.35
CA ASN A 766 -55.57 42.51 -3.56
C ASN A 766 -56.77 41.59 -3.87
N ARG A 767 -57.81 42.15 -4.48
CA ARG A 767 -59.02 41.35 -4.80
C ARG A 767 -58.80 40.25 -5.82
N ASP A 768 -57.76 40.37 -6.65
CA ASP A 768 -57.42 39.41 -7.70
C ASP A 768 -56.69 38.15 -7.16
N GLU A 769 -55.99 38.28 -6.05
CA GLU A 769 -55.25 37.17 -5.42
C GLU A 769 -56.07 36.40 -4.38
N LEU A 770 -57.17 36.94 -3.88
CA LEU A 770 -58.14 36.21 -3.06
C LEU A 770 -58.73 35.01 -3.82
N SER A 771 -58.50 34.90 -5.14
CA SER A 771 -59.11 33.92 -6.02
C SER A 771 -58.11 32.91 -6.67
N GLY A 772 -56.86 32.75 -6.23
CA GLY A 772 -56.01 31.70 -6.75
C GLY A 772 -54.55 32.05 -7.07
N LYS A 773 -54.19 33.30 -7.26
CA LYS A 773 -52.79 33.68 -7.55
C LYS A 773 -51.89 33.59 -6.33
N SER A 774 -52.37 33.83 -5.11
CA SER A 774 -51.62 33.65 -3.87
C SER A 774 -51.29 32.18 -3.63
N LEU A 775 -52.17 31.27 -4.05
CA LEU A 775 -51.93 29.84 -3.99
C LEU A 775 -50.80 29.45 -4.96
N ALA A 776 -50.79 30.02 -6.17
CA ALA A 776 -49.76 29.72 -7.16
C ALA A 776 -48.38 30.24 -6.72
N GLN A 777 -48.31 31.45 -6.17
CA GLN A 777 -47.05 32.00 -5.63
C GLN A 777 -46.56 31.23 -4.42
N SER A 778 -47.45 30.80 -3.53
CA SER A 778 -47.10 29.94 -2.39
C SER A 778 -46.60 28.58 -2.85
N ILE A 779 -47.18 28.00 -3.91
CA ILE A 779 -46.70 26.76 -4.52
C ILE A 779 -45.34 26.96 -5.16
N ILE A 780 -45.12 28.05 -5.89
CA ILE A 780 -43.81 28.38 -6.50
C ILE A 780 -42.74 28.57 -5.42
N TYR A 781 -43.06 29.27 -4.33
CA TYR A 781 -42.13 29.45 -3.21
C TYR A 781 -41.82 28.13 -2.50
N SER A 782 -42.85 27.31 -2.24
CA SER A 782 -42.65 25.97 -1.66
C SER A 782 -41.80 25.07 -2.55
N GLN A 783 -41.97 25.15 -3.87
CA GLN A 783 -41.10 24.43 -4.83
C GLN A 783 -39.67 24.96 -4.83
N ARG A 784 -39.49 26.29 -4.69
CA ARG A 784 -38.16 26.91 -4.62
C ARG A 784 -37.40 26.46 -3.36
N VAL A 785 -38.07 26.47 -2.20
CA VAL A 785 -37.52 25.94 -0.93
C VAL A 785 -37.23 24.43 -1.04
N ARG A 786 -38.14 23.69 -1.64
CA ARG A 786 -37.92 22.26 -1.91
C ARG A 786 -36.68 22.00 -2.77
N ASN A 787 -36.52 22.73 -3.86
CA ASN A 787 -35.41 22.59 -4.78
C ASN A 787 -34.06 22.94 -4.12
N VAL A 788 -34.03 23.97 -3.26
CA VAL A 788 -32.83 24.31 -2.47
C VAL A 788 -32.48 23.18 -1.50
N ASN A 789 -33.48 22.66 -0.79
CA ASN A 789 -33.26 21.54 0.15
C ASN A 789 -32.85 20.25 -0.57
N LEU A 790 -33.46 19.91 -1.71
CA LEU A 790 -33.06 18.78 -2.54
C LEU A 790 -31.63 18.93 -3.08
N SER A 791 -31.25 20.14 -3.51
CA SER A 791 -29.88 20.41 -3.97
C SER A 791 -28.86 20.29 -2.84
N ARG A 792 -29.26 20.64 -1.59
CA ARG A 792 -28.43 20.46 -0.40
C ARG A 792 -28.22 18.97 -0.10
N ILE A 793 -29.33 18.22 -0.05
CA ILE A 793 -29.30 16.76 0.21
C ILE A 793 -28.49 16.04 -0.86
N LEU A 794 -28.65 16.38 -2.13
CA LEU A 794 -27.87 15.83 -3.23
C LEU A 794 -26.39 16.13 -3.09
N ARG A 795 -26.05 17.35 -2.69
CA ARG A 795 -24.66 17.78 -2.48
C ARG A 795 -24.03 17.07 -1.29
N GLU A 796 -24.73 16.96 -0.17
CA GLU A 796 -24.28 16.20 1.00
C GLU A 796 -24.05 14.71 0.66
N ALA A 797 -24.96 14.11 -0.08
CA ALA A 797 -24.85 12.72 -0.53
C ALA A 797 -23.66 12.51 -1.48
N THR A 798 -23.48 13.38 -2.47
CA THR A 798 -22.34 13.29 -3.41
C THR A 798 -21.01 13.55 -2.72
N THR A 799 -20.96 14.47 -1.74
CA THR A 799 -19.74 14.72 -0.96
C THR A 799 -19.33 13.51 -0.12
N GLN A 800 -20.29 12.84 0.50
CA GLN A 800 -20.01 11.64 1.29
C GLN A 800 -19.49 10.47 0.44
N VAL A 801 -19.95 10.35 -0.79
CA VAL A 801 -19.50 9.30 -1.72
C VAL A 801 -18.06 9.48 -2.16
N PHE A 802 -17.64 10.70 -2.43
CA PHE A 802 -16.25 10.98 -2.79
C PHE A 802 -15.26 10.79 -1.62
N VAL A 803 -15.74 10.88 -0.37
CA VAL A 803 -14.93 10.68 0.84
C VAL A 803 -14.89 9.21 1.28
N SER A 804 -15.93 8.42 1.00
CA SER A 804 -16.05 7.02 1.42
C SER A 804 -15.54 5.99 0.42
N GLY A 805 -14.79 6.39 -0.59
CA GLY A 805 -14.18 5.49 -1.56
C GLY A 805 -13.27 4.45 -0.90
N LYS A 806 -13.85 3.27 -0.63
CA LYS A 806 -13.23 2.02 -0.13
C LYS A 806 -12.52 2.11 1.22
N GLU A 807 -13.14 1.59 2.16
CA GLU A 807 -12.83 0.70 3.27
C GLU A 807 -13.70 1.06 4.46
N SER A 808 -14.78 0.32 4.61
CA SER A 808 -15.43 0.19 5.91
C SER A 808 -14.99 -1.14 6.50
N GLU A 809 -14.18 -1.10 7.49
CA GLU A 809 -14.30 -2.01 8.62
C GLU A 809 -13.95 -1.25 9.88
N THR A 810 -14.88 -1.36 10.82
CA THR A 810 -14.81 -1.08 12.24
C THR A 810 -15.21 0.29 12.78
N ASN A 811 -16.40 0.27 13.38
CA ASN A 811 -16.80 0.91 14.64
C ASN A 811 -16.46 2.39 14.85
N ALA A 812 -17.43 3.24 14.56
CA ALA A 812 -17.55 4.50 15.30
C ALA A 812 -19.02 4.77 15.65
N ASN A 813 -19.29 4.82 16.94
CA ASN A 813 -20.54 5.29 17.52
C ASN A 813 -20.81 6.74 17.11
N GLY A 814 -21.78 6.97 16.24
CA GLY A 814 -22.24 8.30 15.88
C GLY A 814 -23.62 8.25 15.24
N LYS A 815 -24.64 8.60 16.00
CA LYS A 815 -26.07 8.58 15.67
C LYS A 815 -26.47 9.65 14.66
N SER A 816 -26.18 9.53 13.40
CA SER A 816 -26.90 10.25 12.33
C SER A 816 -26.69 9.71 10.91
N LEU A 817 -25.84 8.74 10.73
CA LEU A 817 -25.54 8.10 9.44
C LEU A 817 -26.37 6.82 9.21
N SER A 818 -27.12 6.35 10.20
CA SER A 818 -27.81 5.05 10.15
C SER A 818 -28.93 4.93 9.11
N GLN A 819 -29.44 6.00 8.57
CA GLN A 819 -30.45 5.93 7.50
C GLN A 819 -29.87 5.90 6.10
N LEU A 820 -28.64 6.37 5.90
CA LEU A 820 -27.94 6.28 4.61
C LEU A 820 -27.13 4.98 4.50
N GLU A 821 -26.65 4.45 5.60
CA GLU A 821 -25.94 3.14 5.61
C GLU A 821 -26.84 1.94 5.31
N GLN A 822 -28.14 2.02 5.62
CA GLN A 822 -29.09 0.94 5.29
C GLN A 822 -29.41 0.84 3.78
N LEU A 823 -29.04 1.85 2.99
CA LEU A 823 -29.23 1.83 1.54
C LEU A 823 -28.01 1.27 0.78
N HIS A 824 -26.90 0.98 1.48
CA HIS A 824 -25.66 0.47 0.87
C HIS A 824 -25.59 -1.06 0.75
N THR A 825 -26.60 -1.79 1.17
CA THR A 825 -26.59 -3.24 1.01
C THR A 825 -27.35 -3.65 -0.24
N ASN A 826 -26.64 -4.20 -1.17
CA ASN A 826 -27.01 -4.99 -2.34
C ASN A 826 -26.84 -4.29 -3.69
N HIS A 827 -25.67 -4.41 -4.19
CA HIS A 827 -25.22 -4.81 -5.51
C HIS A 827 -23.82 -4.24 -5.78
N ARG A 828 -22.83 -5.05 -5.46
CA ARG A 828 -21.47 -4.85 -5.96
C ARG A 828 -21.34 -5.68 -7.24
N ASP A 829 -21.38 -5.01 -8.36
CA ASP A 829 -20.76 -5.53 -9.57
C ASP A 829 -19.37 -4.90 -9.69
N GLU A 830 -18.33 -5.71 -9.69
CA GLU A 830 -16.93 -5.29 -9.54
C GLU A 830 -16.35 -4.51 -10.74
N ASN A 831 -17.16 -4.20 -11.76
CA ASN A 831 -16.69 -3.60 -13.02
C ASN A 831 -17.40 -2.33 -13.51
N SER A 832 -18.26 -1.69 -12.71
CA SER A 832 -18.85 -0.41 -13.12
C SER A 832 -18.56 0.69 -12.12
N GLN A 833 -18.02 1.80 -12.59
CA GLN A 833 -17.77 3.02 -11.82
C GLN A 833 -19.04 3.86 -11.59
N ASN A 834 -20.21 3.33 -11.86
CA ASN A 834 -21.48 4.02 -11.71
C ASN A 834 -22.14 3.63 -10.39
N HIS A 835 -22.28 4.60 -9.48
CA HIS A 835 -23.02 4.43 -8.24
C HIS A 835 -24.41 5.02 -8.37
N THR A 836 -25.45 4.24 -8.13
CA THR A 836 -26.83 4.71 -8.08
C THR A 836 -27.22 4.96 -6.63
N PHE A 837 -27.65 6.19 -6.33
CA PHE A 837 -28.14 6.59 -5.01
C PHE A 837 -29.65 6.70 -5.04
N VAL A 838 -30.30 6.18 -4.02
CA VAL A 838 -31.73 6.33 -3.81
C VAL A 838 -31.93 6.98 -2.45
N ILE A 839 -32.34 8.26 -2.44
CA ILE A 839 -32.55 9.01 -1.22
C ILE A 839 -34.05 9.26 -1.06
N PRO A 840 -34.72 8.61 -0.12
CA PRO A 840 -36.08 8.96 0.19
C PRO A 840 -36.12 10.31 0.89
N TYR A 841 -37.03 11.17 0.49
CA TYR A 841 -37.26 12.43 1.19
C TYR A 841 -38.72 12.57 1.58
N TYR A 842 -38.95 13.18 2.71
CA TYR A 842 -40.24 13.59 3.19
C TYR A 842 -40.15 15.04 3.66
N GLN A 843 -41.01 15.86 3.13
CA GLN A 843 -41.08 17.27 3.51
C GLN A 843 -42.52 17.66 3.84
N ASN A 844 -42.70 18.21 5.04
CA ASN A 844 -43.93 18.91 5.44
C ASN A 844 -43.71 20.39 5.28
N PHE A 845 -44.56 21.02 4.51
CA PHE A 845 -44.62 22.46 4.42
C PHE A 845 -45.97 22.93 4.92
N SER A 846 -45.96 23.92 5.80
CA SER A 846 -47.14 24.56 6.31
C SER A 846 -46.95 26.09 6.16
N ALA A 847 -47.75 26.71 5.38
CA ALA A 847 -47.83 28.19 5.29
C ALA A 847 -49.20 28.66 5.74
N ASP A 848 -49.21 29.67 6.57
CA ASP A 848 -50.45 30.36 6.98
C ASP A 848 -50.68 31.51 6.01
N LEU A 849 -51.78 31.47 5.26
CA LEU A 849 -52.10 32.39 4.22
C LEU A 849 -52.94 33.59 4.73
N GLY A 850 -53.09 33.76 6.07
CA GLY A 850 -53.96 34.76 6.67
C GLY A 850 -55.44 34.36 6.59
N ASN A 851 -56.30 35.00 7.39
CA ASN A 851 -57.74 34.76 7.42
C ASN A 851 -58.18 33.30 7.57
N ASN A 852 -57.50 32.54 8.46
CA ASN A 852 -57.79 31.13 8.72
C ASN A 852 -57.47 30.17 7.56
N ALA A 853 -56.89 30.60 6.47
CA ALA A 853 -56.45 29.71 5.39
C ALA A 853 -55.01 29.21 5.68
N LYS A 854 -54.86 27.89 5.85
CA LYS A 854 -53.59 27.24 5.99
C LYS A 854 -53.28 26.36 4.76
N LEU A 855 -52.19 26.65 4.10
CA LEU A 855 -51.66 25.76 3.10
C LEU A 855 -50.78 24.73 3.79
N LYS A 856 -51.17 23.44 3.73
CA LYS A 856 -50.32 22.34 4.13
C LYS A 856 -49.96 21.54 2.90
N SER A 857 -48.71 21.35 2.65
CA SER A 857 -48.22 20.49 1.59
C SER A 857 -47.28 19.47 2.15
N ASN A 858 -47.60 18.22 1.90
CA ASN A 858 -46.70 17.11 2.21
C ASN A 858 -46.13 16.64 0.88
N SER A 859 -44.82 16.61 0.76
CA SER A 859 -44.17 15.97 -0.39
C SER A 859 -43.27 14.86 0.10
N SER A 860 -43.43 13.71 -0.51
CA SER A 860 -42.54 12.57 -0.31
C SER A 860 -42.11 12.06 -1.68
N GLY A 861 -40.90 11.58 -1.77
CA GLY A 861 -40.39 11.02 -3.02
C GLY A 861 -39.05 10.35 -2.79
N MET A 862 -38.51 9.83 -3.85
CA MET A 862 -37.16 9.28 -3.90
C MET A 862 -36.35 10.08 -4.91
N LEU A 863 -35.17 10.52 -4.51
CA LEU A 863 -34.18 11.04 -5.41
C LEU A 863 -33.30 9.87 -5.86
N ILE A 864 -33.22 9.65 -7.16
CA ILE A 864 -32.35 8.65 -7.75
C ILE A 864 -31.28 9.41 -8.53
N ALA A 865 -30.02 9.25 -8.18
CA ALA A 865 -28.90 9.81 -8.91
C ALA A 865 -27.94 8.67 -9.28
N THR A 866 -27.53 8.62 -10.54
CA THR A 866 -26.60 7.61 -11.08
C THR A 866 -25.29 8.28 -11.47
#